data_c8dfe5f4e38a0356b74a0f65a05c8eff
#
_entry.id   c8dfe5f4e38a0356b74a0f65a05c8eff
#
_cell.length_a   1.000
_cell.length_b   1.000
_cell.length_c   1.000
_cell.angle_alpha   90.00
_cell.angle_beta   90.00
_cell.angle_gamma   90.00
#
_symmetry.space_group_name_H-M   'P 1'
#
loop_
_entity.id
_entity.type
_entity.pdbx_description
1 polymer ?
#
loop_
_entity_poly.entity_id
_entity_poly.type
_entity_poly.pdbx_seq_one_letter_code
_entity_poly.pdbx_strand_id
1 'polypeptide(L)'
;MRKKSIFAKTTALFLSAAIGTSMIGCQSNDQSMETGEQVQQDNSTETAANDSTTSDTQQKDYADSNGMGRYMEKIVFETDYVMGKIQLKLLSNGNPMFLEYLTDQRYQSKDGGDTWEKIEDEAFSKCVKEHYAMTSAISKEGVIAMIHMEPEEGQQDSEDIDYNYVLNIYNTDSTIKNISIPLSDSDNWINELTFGDDETLYVSINNGSVYEVDIDSGESKKLTDIPERAEVMSCRGNILMCAGYEKTYLYDLENGSLIEDEILNEFMKKNYGGVSWFGGGYTAYPFLGEDNSVYIAGEKGLYRHVINGNAMEQVIDGSLSAFGDPSHYIMTVIENDNQEFFAAFSDGKVVRFTYDATVSAVPSEKITIYSLKEDDMVKQAISAYRTAHPDMYIVYEVGMDSDSVTKEDALKKLNTKLLGSEGPDVLILDSMNIDTYADKGVLMDLSDIISEVDKTDGLYMNLIDPFYRDDKLFAVPLEFRIPLIGGRKDIIEPVTEYSSLADMIETARTNNPDSNLMAIGSNSGILKRFLPSCAPSWKTADGQVNEEKIREFLQQTKRIIDAQMNGTPEDYIKRYQQALKEDASHEDDAYFMMIMDTVYMTGESPFMMGELIDAYTYLQILSIPKASGFEDTIYKRAGGQMDNIYHPTSIVGINTATKNPEQAKEILKLMLGTDVQDNPHAGLPINKKSMAKQFEYDEAKLGDDGGLYYTSSTFKDTGKKISLVIYPAKQEDIKKLEDEIAKLNVPYLRDTVLEDAVLTEGEKYFNGNQDLDAAVKSIMNSVAIYMAE
;
A
#
# COMPACT_ATOMS: atom_id res chain seq x y z
N MET A 1 33.04 16.80 10.58
CA MET A 1 32.27 15.90 11.47
C MET A 1 30.91 16.48 11.86
N ARG A 2 30.71 17.79 12.10
CA ARG A 2 29.39 18.41 12.44
C ARG A 2 28.38 18.45 11.26
N LYS A 3 28.80 18.49 10.01
CA LYS A 3 27.93 18.56 8.81
C LYS A 3 27.13 17.27 8.52
N LYS A 4 27.54 16.10 8.99
CA LYS A 4 26.82 14.84 8.81
C LYS A 4 25.54 14.72 9.68
N SER A 5 25.52 15.41 10.83
CA SER A 5 24.36 15.40 11.75
C SER A 5 23.11 16.08 11.16
N ILE A 6 23.30 17.13 10.36
CA ILE A 6 22.21 17.88 9.71
C ILE A 6 21.54 17.04 8.64
N PHE A 7 22.32 16.27 7.89
CA PHE A 7 21.80 15.41 6.81
C PHE A 7 20.88 14.30 7.35
N ALA A 8 21.25 13.67 8.46
CA ALA A 8 20.44 12.63 9.11
C ALA A 8 19.12 13.16 9.68
N LYS A 9 19.12 14.38 10.26
CA LYS A 9 17.90 14.98 10.85
C LYS A 9 16.87 15.41 9.78
N THR A 10 17.33 15.83 8.60
CA THR A 10 16.46 16.34 7.54
C THR A 10 15.82 15.21 6.74
N THR A 11 16.54 14.09 6.53
CA THR A 11 15.97 12.89 5.88
C THR A 11 14.82 12.28 6.70
N ALA A 12 14.90 12.37 8.05
CA ALA A 12 13.84 11.89 8.94
C ALA A 12 12.52 12.67 8.83
N LEU A 13 12.58 13.96 8.48
CA LEU A 13 11.36 14.79 8.39
C LEU A 13 10.47 14.41 7.20
N PHE A 14 11.04 13.87 6.12
CA PHE A 14 10.28 13.53 4.91
C PHE A 14 9.74 12.10 4.89
N LEU A 15 10.42 11.12 5.48
CA LEU A 15 9.86 9.77 5.63
C LEU A 15 8.68 9.74 6.61
N SER A 16 8.67 10.63 7.62
CA SER A 16 7.56 10.70 8.59
C SER A 16 6.28 11.32 8.03
N ALA A 17 6.36 12.15 6.99
CA ALA A 17 5.18 12.70 6.32
C ALA A 17 4.40 11.64 5.52
N ALA A 18 5.08 10.62 5.00
CA ALA A 18 4.46 9.56 4.20
C ALA A 18 3.66 8.55 5.05
N ILE A 19 4.06 8.32 6.31
CA ILE A 19 3.39 7.36 7.20
C ILE A 19 2.23 8.01 7.99
N GLY A 20 2.25 9.33 8.15
CA GLY A 20 1.23 10.08 8.91
C GLY A 20 -0.04 10.43 8.13
N THR A 21 -0.05 10.30 6.80
CA THR A 21 -1.17 10.73 5.95
C THR A 21 -2.24 9.68 5.71
N SER A 22 -1.99 8.42 6.04
CA SER A 22 -2.99 7.35 5.88
C SER A 22 -4.14 7.37 6.92
N MET A 23 -4.17 8.35 7.83
CA MET A 23 -5.26 8.51 8.80
C MET A 23 -5.91 9.92 8.79
N ILE A 24 -5.90 10.63 7.67
CA ILE A 24 -6.51 11.96 7.59
C ILE A 24 -7.44 12.04 6.37
N GLY A 25 -8.65 11.55 6.55
CA GLY A 25 -9.81 11.93 5.76
C GLY A 25 -10.78 12.73 6.65
N CYS A 26 -11.23 13.87 6.11
CA CYS A 26 -12.37 14.68 6.53
C CYS A 26 -12.18 15.77 7.59
N GLN A 27 -12.03 16.99 7.08
CA GLN A 27 -12.58 18.17 7.74
C GLN A 27 -13.86 18.58 7.02
N SER A 28 -15.01 18.45 7.69
CA SER A 28 -16.24 19.09 7.29
C SER A 28 -16.33 20.50 7.89
N ASN A 29 -16.53 21.49 7.05
CA ASN A 29 -16.92 22.83 7.47
C ASN A 29 -18.39 22.81 7.86
N ASP A 30 -18.66 23.04 9.15
CA ASP A 30 -19.98 23.38 9.63
C ASP A 30 -20.35 24.81 9.24
N GLN A 31 -21.32 24.96 8.34
CA GLN A 31 -22.20 26.12 8.35
C GLN A 31 -23.66 25.66 8.29
N SER A 32 -24.31 25.89 9.42
CA SER A 32 -25.74 25.75 9.65
C SER A 32 -26.58 26.62 8.70
N MET A 33 -27.65 26.05 8.12
CA MET A 33 -28.91 26.76 7.87
C MET A 33 -30.11 25.81 8.00
N GLU A 34 -30.92 26.07 9.03
CA GLU A 34 -32.30 25.59 9.17
C GLU A 34 -33.14 26.08 8.00
N THR A 35 -34.01 25.25 7.46
CA THR A 35 -35.47 25.50 7.39
C THR A 35 -36.15 24.28 6.79
N GLY A 36 -37.22 23.85 7.48
CA GLY A 36 -38.09 22.76 7.08
C GLY A 36 -39.07 23.12 5.98
N GLU A 37 -39.58 22.09 5.35
CA GLU A 37 -40.99 21.95 5.04
C GLU A 37 -41.34 20.56 4.55
N GLN A 38 -42.39 19.99 5.08
CA GLN A 38 -43.06 18.75 4.69
C GLN A 38 -43.84 18.96 3.39
N VAL A 39 -43.83 17.99 2.46
CA VAL A 39 -45.00 17.73 1.59
C VAL A 39 -45.07 16.26 1.17
N GLN A 40 -46.13 15.63 1.63
CA GLN A 40 -47.02 14.60 1.08
C GLN A 40 -46.61 13.65 -0.04
N GLN A 41 -46.90 12.38 0.26
CA GLN A 41 -47.15 11.26 -0.66
C GLN A 41 -48.22 11.60 -1.70
N ASP A 42 -47.97 11.20 -2.93
CA ASP A 42 -49.08 10.82 -3.84
C ASP A 42 -48.66 9.61 -4.70
N ASN A 43 -49.54 8.61 -4.67
CA ASN A 43 -49.48 7.39 -5.45
C ASN A 43 -50.01 7.64 -6.87
N SER A 44 -49.26 7.31 -7.90
CA SER A 44 -49.87 6.89 -9.16
C SER A 44 -48.94 5.92 -9.90
N THR A 45 -49.46 4.73 -10.09
CA THR A 45 -48.99 3.66 -10.95
C THR A 45 -49.03 4.08 -12.42
N GLU A 46 -47.91 3.99 -13.12
CA GLU A 46 -47.95 3.77 -14.56
C GLU A 46 -46.74 2.91 -15.03
N THR A 47 -47.07 2.08 -15.96
CA THR A 47 -46.37 0.92 -16.50
C THR A 47 -45.05 1.21 -17.18
N ALA A 48 -44.17 0.24 -17.05
CA ALA A 48 -42.89 -0.04 -17.65
C ALA A 48 -42.66 0.42 -19.10
N ALA A 49 -41.53 1.04 -19.31
CA ALA A 49 -40.69 0.79 -20.47
C ALA A 49 -39.25 0.67 -19.97
N ASN A 50 -38.65 -0.48 -20.20
CA ASN A 50 -37.26 -0.77 -19.98
C ASN A 50 -36.39 0.22 -20.77
N ASP A 51 -35.57 0.99 -20.08
CA ASP A 51 -34.35 1.52 -20.64
C ASP A 51 -33.28 1.40 -19.55
N SER A 52 -32.66 0.23 -19.53
CA SER A 52 -31.50 -0.06 -18.69
C SER A 52 -30.27 0.45 -19.43
N THR A 53 -29.89 1.69 -19.18
CA THR A 53 -28.52 2.13 -19.40
C THR A 53 -27.73 1.85 -18.14
N THR A 54 -27.35 0.60 -17.95
CA THR A 54 -26.22 0.21 -17.14
C THR A 54 -24.98 0.80 -17.82
N SER A 55 -24.30 1.70 -17.13
CA SER A 55 -22.94 2.04 -17.44
C SER A 55 -22.04 0.85 -17.06
N ASP A 56 -22.04 -0.17 -17.90
CA ASP A 56 -20.99 -1.19 -17.90
C ASP A 56 -19.67 -0.49 -18.23
N THR A 57 -18.81 -0.35 -17.27
CA THR A 57 -17.38 -0.36 -17.49
C THR A 57 -17.08 -1.74 -18.09
N GLN A 58 -17.14 -1.83 -19.40
CA GLN A 58 -16.71 -3.01 -20.12
C GLN A 58 -15.22 -3.20 -19.82
N GLN A 59 -14.91 -4.08 -18.88
CA GLN A 59 -13.77 -4.93 -19.03
C GLN A 59 -13.96 -5.54 -20.42
N LYS A 60 -13.24 -5.05 -21.42
CA LYS A 60 -13.29 -5.63 -22.77
C LYS A 60 -13.01 -7.10 -22.61
N ASP A 61 -13.96 -7.92 -23.04
CA ASP A 61 -13.79 -9.37 -23.14
C ASP A 61 -12.77 -9.58 -24.27
N TYR A 62 -11.48 -9.58 -23.93
CA TYR A 62 -10.37 -9.69 -24.88
C TYR A 62 -10.32 -11.04 -25.60
N ALA A 63 -11.17 -11.99 -25.23
CA ALA A 63 -11.23 -13.32 -25.82
C ALA A 63 -11.65 -13.33 -27.31
N ASP A 64 -12.24 -12.23 -27.82
CA ASP A 64 -12.71 -12.14 -29.20
C ASP A 64 -12.07 -11.03 -30.05
N SER A 65 -11.07 -10.30 -29.52
CA SER A 65 -10.38 -9.29 -30.30
C SER A 65 -9.31 -9.93 -31.22
N ASN A 66 -9.64 -10.18 -32.47
CA ASN A 66 -8.65 -10.47 -33.51
C ASN A 66 -7.74 -9.24 -33.83
N GLY A 67 -7.52 -8.37 -32.86
CA GLY A 67 -6.70 -7.19 -32.97
C GLY A 67 -5.22 -7.53 -32.96
N MET A 68 -4.43 -6.78 -33.73
CA MET A 68 -2.98 -6.85 -33.75
C MET A 68 -2.43 -5.54 -33.24
N GLY A 69 -1.27 -5.63 -32.58
CA GLY A 69 -0.51 -4.51 -32.08
C GLY A 69 -0.72 -4.24 -30.60
N ARG A 70 0.38 -4.18 -29.85
CA ARG A 70 0.45 -3.70 -28.48
C ARG A 70 1.81 -3.08 -28.19
N TYR A 71 1.90 -2.35 -27.09
CA TYR A 71 3.19 -1.88 -26.57
C TYR A 71 3.94 -3.04 -25.93
N MET A 72 5.18 -3.23 -26.34
CA MET A 72 6.14 -4.17 -25.79
C MET A 72 7.09 -3.42 -24.87
N GLU A 73 7.44 -4.01 -23.73
CA GLU A 73 8.28 -3.38 -22.72
C GLU A 73 9.71 -3.92 -22.74
N LYS A 74 10.66 -3.06 -22.41
CA LYS A 74 12.07 -3.40 -22.26
C LYS A 74 12.71 -2.52 -21.19
N ILE A 75 13.35 -3.14 -20.19
CA ILE A 75 14.21 -2.41 -19.25
C ILE A 75 15.41 -1.90 -20.04
N VAL A 76 15.60 -0.59 -20.09
CA VAL A 76 16.68 0.07 -20.84
C VAL A 76 17.74 0.69 -19.93
N PHE A 77 17.44 0.87 -18.65
CA PHE A 77 18.36 1.39 -17.65
C PHE A 77 17.92 0.92 -16.25
N GLU A 78 18.90 0.71 -15.37
CA GLU A 78 18.69 0.38 -13.96
C GLU A 78 19.79 1.03 -13.12
N THR A 79 19.41 1.57 -11.98
CA THR A 79 20.34 2.11 -10.99
C THR A 79 20.22 1.35 -9.67
N ASP A 80 21.33 1.15 -8.98
CA ASP A 80 21.40 0.33 -7.77
C ASP A 80 20.61 0.91 -6.59
N TYR A 81 20.25 2.20 -6.62
CA TYR A 81 19.63 2.84 -5.47
C TYR A 81 18.96 4.17 -5.81
N VAL A 82 17.73 4.34 -5.29
CA VAL A 82 16.92 5.56 -5.40
C VAL A 82 16.56 6.03 -4.00
N MET A 83 16.88 7.28 -3.65
CA MET A 83 16.49 7.91 -2.38
C MET A 83 15.35 8.91 -2.53
N GLY A 84 15.25 9.56 -3.68
CA GLY A 84 14.35 10.65 -3.91
C GLY A 84 13.56 10.51 -5.20
N LYS A 85 12.93 11.61 -5.61
CA LYS A 85 12.18 11.65 -6.87
C LYS A 85 13.12 11.49 -8.07
N ILE A 86 12.72 10.66 -9.03
CA ILE A 86 13.36 10.55 -10.33
C ILE A 86 12.68 11.53 -11.28
N GLN A 87 13.50 12.22 -12.07
CA GLN A 87 13.06 13.02 -13.21
C GLN A 87 13.55 12.38 -14.51
N LEU A 88 12.67 12.26 -15.48
CA LEU A 88 13.02 11.96 -16.87
C LEU A 88 12.64 13.16 -17.73
N LYS A 89 13.51 13.51 -18.69
CA LYS A 89 13.21 14.53 -19.69
C LYS A 89 13.74 14.09 -21.04
N LEU A 90 12.92 14.22 -22.06
CA LEU A 90 13.39 14.14 -23.44
C LEU A 90 14.03 15.49 -23.80
N LEU A 91 15.32 15.45 -24.15
CA LEU A 91 16.05 16.66 -24.56
C LEU A 91 15.72 17.03 -26.00
N SER A 92 16.04 18.27 -26.38
CA SER A 92 15.83 18.79 -27.75
C SER A 92 16.54 17.97 -28.86
N ASN A 93 17.56 17.20 -28.51
CA ASN A 93 18.25 16.28 -29.44
C ASN A 93 17.58 14.89 -29.54
N GLY A 94 16.41 14.68 -28.94
CA GLY A 94 15.67 13.42 -28.94
C GLY A 94 16.19 12.33 -27.99
N ASN A 95 17.17 12.65 -27.15
CA ASN A 95 17.72 11.70 -26.19
C ASN A 95 17.16 11.93 -24.78
N PRO A 96 16.76 10.87 -24.03
CA PRO A 96 16.31 11.02 -22.67
C PRO A 96 17.48 11.27 -21.70
N MET A 97 17.18 12.08 -20.66
CA MET A 97 18.04 12.35 -19.51
C MET A 97 17.33 11.90 -18.23
N PHE A 98 18.08 11.23 -17.35
CA PHE A 98 17.66 10.77 -16.04
C PHE A 98 18.35 11.59 -14.95
N LEU A 99 17.60 11.98 -13.92
CA LEU A 99 18.09 12.63 -12.72
C LEU A 99 17.42 12.05 -11.47
N GLU A 100 18.22 11.56 -10.54
CA GLU A 100 17.85 11.36 -9.15
C GLU A 100 18.68 12.35 -8.30
N TYR A 101 18.02 13.35 -7.76
CA TYR A 101 18.72 14.55 -7.27
C TYR A 101 19.21 14.47 -5.81
N LEU A 102 18.76 13.47 -5.04
CA LEU A 102 19.27 13.32 -3.67
C LEU A 102 20.59 12.56 -3.57
N THR A 103 20.88 11.68 -4.55
CA THR A 103 22.11 10.86 -4.58
C THR A 103 23.09 11.26 -5.67
N ASP A 104 22.85 12.37 -6.39
CA ASP A 104 23.72 12.83 -7.46
C ASP A 104 23.82 11.84 -8.65
N GLN A 105 22.73 11.16 -8.96
CA GLN A 105 22.68 10.26 -10.11
C GLN A 105 22.10 10.99 -11.33
N ARG A 106 23.00 11.32 -12.28
CA ARG A 106 22.63 11.89 -13.57
C ARG A 106 23.13 11.00 -14.69
N TYR A 107 22.22 10.63 -15.59
CA TYR A 107 22.54 9.82 -16.75
C TYR A 107 21.87 10.41 -17.98
N GLN A 108 22.55 10.25 -19.12
CA GLN A 108 22.01 10.68 -20.42
C GLN A 108 22.24 9.59 -21.45
N SER A 109 21.24 9.36 -22.27
CA SER A 109 21.39 8.55 -23.46
C SER A 109 21.95 9.40 -24.62
N LYS A 110 22.58 8.74 -25.58
CA LYS A 110 23.08 9.32 -26.85
C LYS A 110 22.49 8.63 -28.09
N ASP A 111 21.65 7.62 -27.88
CA ASP A 111 21.13 6.72 -28.91
C ASP A 111 19.62 6.45 -28.73
N GLY A 112 18.88 7.46 -28.25
CA GLY A 112 17.43 7.38 -28.09
C GLY A 112 16.96 6.52 -26.93
N GLY A 113 17.82 6.26 -25.93
CA GLY A 113 17.48 5.50 -24.73
C GLY A 113 17.94 4.04 -24.73
N ASP A 114 18.72 3.60 -25.73
CA ASP A 114 19.25 2.22 -25.77
C ASP A 114 20.42 2.01 -24.81
N THR A 115 21.29 3.02 -24.67
CA THR A 115 22.40 3.01 -23.70
C THR A 115 22.44 4.31 -22.91
N TRP A 116 22.98 4.26 -21.68
CA TRP A 116 22.99 5.37 -20.74
C TRP A 116 24.39 5.58 -20.18
N GLU A 117 24.85 6.82 -20.17
CA GLU A 117 26.13 7.23 -19.64
C GLU A 117 25.95 8.16 -18.45
N LYS A 118 26.69 7.91 -17.37
CA LYS A 118 26.69 8.79 -16.20
C LYS A 118 27.33 10.13 -16.57
N ILE A 119 26.69 11.23 -16.14
CA ILE A 119 27.23 12.57 -16.27
C ILE A 119 28.01 12.88 -14.99
N GLU A 120 29.34 12.90 -15.09
CA GLU A 120 30.21 13.27 -14.00
C GLU A 120 30.38 14.81 -13.97
N ASP A 121 29.92 15.44 -12.87
CA ASP A 121 30.02 16.89 -12.66
C ASP A 121 30.31 17.16 -11.17
N GLU A 122 31.55 17.51 -10.87
CA GLU A 122 32.02 17.71 -9.52
C GLU A 122 31.32 18.89 -8.81
N ALA A 123 30.93 19.94 -9.56
CA ALA A 123 30.22 21.09 -9.00
C ALA A 123 28.80 20.72 -8.60
N PHE A 124 28.09 19.97 -9.44
CA PHE A 124 26.74 19.45 -9.14
C PHE A 124 26.80 18.50 -7.95
N SER A 125 27.67 17.48 -7.98
CA SER A 125 27.84 16.53 -6.91
C SER A 125 28.13 17.17 -5.57
N LYS A 126 28.94 18.21 -5.56
CA LYS A 126 29.26 18.96 -4.36
C LYS A 126 28.02 19.71 -3.83
N CYS A 127 27.27 20.39 -4.68
CA CYS A 127 26.09 21.15 -4.28
C CYS A 127 25.01 20.24 -3.71
N VAL A 128 24.68 19.14 -4.39
CA VAL A 128 23.67 18.15 -3.92
C VAL A 128 24.07 17.55 -2.57
N LYS A 129 25.37 17.31 -2.32
CA LYS A 129 25.86 16.79 -1.03
C LYS A 129 25.88 17.82 0.08
N GLU A 130 25.97 19.10 -0.25
CA GLU A 130 26.03 20.20 0.75
C GLU A 130 24.65 20.72 1.13
N HIS A 131 23.67 20.63 0.26
CA HIS A 131 22.34 21.19 0.42
C HIS A 131 21.26 20.12 0.18
N TYR A 132 20.21 20.13 1.00
CA TYR A 132 19.09 19.23 0.83
C TYR A 132 18.15 19.73 -0.27
N ALA A 133 18.00 18.95 -1.34
CA ALA A 133 17.09 19.26 -2.42
C ALA A 133 15.66 18.79 -2.08
N MET A 134 14.67 19.62 -2.38
CA MET A 134 13.26 19.33 -2.18
C MET A 134 12.55 18.86 -3.44
N THR A 135 12.79 19.54 -4.53
CA THR A 135 12.21 19.28 -5.84
C THR A 135 13.12 19.76 -6.94
N SER A 136 12.96 19.22 -8.15
CA SER A 136 13.77 19.56 -9.30
C SER A 136 12.96 19.52 -10.60
N ALA A 137 13.47 20.15 -11.65
CA ALA A 137 12.98 20.03 -13.01
C ALA A 137 14.14 20.07 -13.99
N ILE A 138 14.00 19.38 -15.13
CA ILE A 138 14.95 19.39 -16.24
C ILE A 138 14.30 20.09 -17.43
N SER A 139 15.00 21.04 -18.06
CA SER A 139 14.55 21.69 -19.29
C SER A 139 14.86 20.84 -20.53
N LYS A 140 14.28 21.22 -21.68
CA LYS A 140 14.60 20.56 -22.97
C LYS A 140 16.07 20.72 -23.39
N GLU A 141 16.73 21.78 -22.96
CA GLU A 141 18.15 22.02 -23.23
C GLU A 141 19.08 21.37 -22.19
N GLY A 142 18.51 20.67 -21.18
CA GLY A 142 19.27 19.96 -20.14
C GLY A 142 19.71 20.84 -18.96
N VAL A 143 19.13 22.03 -18.83
CA VAL A 143 19.30 22.87 -17.65
C VAL A 143 18.50 22.24 -16.49
N ILE A 144 19.06 22.19 -15.30
CA ILE A 144 18.38 21.67 -14.12
C ILE A 144 18.06 22.82 -13.18
N ALA A 145 16.80 22.97 -12.82
CA ALA A 145 16.34 23.83 -11.73
C ALA A 145 16.10 22.96 -10.49
N MET A 146 16.60 23.38 -9.34
CA MET A 146 16.48 22.62 -8.10
C MET A 146 16.27 23.54 -6.91
N ILE A 147 15.31 23.23 -6.05
CA ILE A 147 15.09 23.95 -4.80
C ILE A 147 15.85 23.27 -3.68
N HIS A 148 16.67 24.05 -2.98
CA HIS A 148 17.38 23.60 -1.78
C HIS A 148 16.89 24.36 -0.57
N MET A 149 16.93 23.70 0.60
CA MET A 149 16.73 24.29 1.90
C MET A 149 18.08 24.66 2.51
N GLU A 150 18.23 25.92 2.90
CA GLU A 150 19.38 26.42 3.64
C GLU A 150 18.92 26.93 5.00
N PRO A 151 19.55 26.52 6.12
CA PRO A 151 19.24 27.10 7.43
C PRO A 151 19.48 28.60 7.44
N GLU A 152 18.60 29.38 8.10
CA GLU A 152 18.85 30.81 8.29
C GLU A 152 20.16 31.09 9.00
N GLU A 153 20.82 32.21 8.66
CA GLU A 153 22.09 32.61 9.26
C GLU A 153 21.97 32.70 10.81
N GLY A 154 22.76 31.90 11.50
CA GLY A 154 22.83 31.86 12.95
C GLY A 154 21.94 30.85 13.67
N GLN A 155 21.07 30.09 12.93
CA GLN A 155 20.21 29.06 13.52
C GLN A 155 20.75 27.63 13.36
N GLN A 156 21.94 27.46 12.81
CA GLN A 156 22.54 26.14 12.47
C GLN A 156 22.66 25.14 13.64
N ASP A 157 22.56 25.61 14.90
CA ASP A 157 22.66 24.79 16.10
C ASP A 157 21.37 24.89 16.98
N SER A 158 20.27 25.47 16.52
CA SER A 158 19.01 25.59 17.28
C SER A 158 18.15 24.32 17.16
N GLU A 159 17.27 24.05 18.14
CA GLU A 159 16.30 22.95 18.07
C GLU A 159 15.15 23.29 17.10
N ASP A 160 14.87 24.58 16.87
CA ASP A 160 13.92 25.08 15.88
C ASP A 160 14.74 25.85 14.82
N ILE A 161 14.87 25.26 13.64
CA ILE A 161 15.63 25.82 12.50
C ILE A 161 14.62 26.34 11.48
N ASP A 162 14.66 27.64 11.22
CA ASP A 162 13.99 28.24 10.06
C ASP A 162 14.84 28.03 8.81
N TYR A 163 14.21 27.74 7.69
CA TYR A 163 14.89 27.46 6.42
C TYR A 163 14.54 28.51 5.37
N ASN A 164 15.56 28.95 4.64
CA ASN A 164 15.41 29.68 3.40
C ASN A 164 15.39 28.70 2.21
N TYR A 165 14.57 29.00 1.22
CA TYR A 165 14.51 28.24 -0.01
C TYR A 165 15.31 28.96 -1.10
N VAL A 166 16.27 28.26 -1.69
CA VAL A 166 17.14 28.79 -2.74
C VAL A 166 16.93 27.99 -4.02
N LEU A 167 16.67 28.67 -5.11
CA LEU A 167 16.63 28.06 -6.43
C LEU A 167 18.04 28.03 -7.02
N ASN A 168 18.54 26.85 -7.29
CA ASN A 168 19.80 26.63 -7.96
C ASN A 168 19.54 26.22 -9.42
N ILE A 169 20.12 26.96 -10.34
CA ILE A 169 20.09 26.65 -11.78
C ILE A 169 21.46 26.08 -12.17
N TYR A 170 21.45 24.83 -12.63
CA TYR A 170 22.63 24.13 -13.11
C TYR A 170 22.64 24.12 -14.62
N ASN A 171 23.55 24.88 -15.20
CA ASN A 171 23.68 24.97 -16.65
C ASN A 171 24.49 23.79 -17.20
N THR A 172 24.36 23.51 -18.49
CA THR A 172 25.06 22.41 -19.17
C THR A 172 26.57 22.64 -19.28
N ASP A 173 27.05 23.86 -19.03
CA ASP A 173 28.47 24.21 -18.96
C ASP A 173 29.07 24.06 -17.53
N SER A 174 28.35 23.41 -16.62
CA SER A 174 28.70 23.24 -15.21
C SER A 174 28.74 24.54 -14.37
N THR A 175 28.17 25.62 -14.88
CA THR A 175 27.97 26.82 -14.07
C THR A 175 26.70 26.67 -13.22
N ILE A 176 26.77 27.14 -11.96
CA ILE A 176 25.66 27.11 -11.01
C ILE A 176 25.28 28.56 -10.69
N LYS A 177 23.98 28.85 -10.81
CA LYS A 177 23.45 30.15 -10.43
C LYS A 177 22.47 29.97 -9.29
N ASN A 178 22.67 30.73 -8.21
CA ASN A 178 21.80 30.72 -7.05
C ASN A 178 20.87 31.93 -7.13
N ILE A 179 19.58 31.68 -7.04
CA ILE A 179 18.52 32.68 -7.13
C ILE A 179 17.70 32.62 -5.84
N SER A 180 17.58 33.77 -5.16
CA SER A 180 16.64 33.91 -4.05
C SER A 180 15.25 34.18 -4.63
N ILE A 181 14.30 33.31 -4.33
CA ILE A 181 12.91 33.47 -4.74
C ILE A 181 12.10 33.94 -3.52
N PRO A 182 11.52 35.14 -3.53
CA PRO A 182 10.72 35.66 -2.42
C PRO A 182 9.29 35.08 -2.45
N LEU A 183 9.13 33.78 -2.71
CA LEU A 183 7.84 33.12 -2.83
C LEU A 183 7.48 32.29 -1.59
N SER A 184 8.47 32.02 -0.73
CA SER A 184 8.28 31.17 0.45
C SER A 184 8.46 31.99 1.72
N ASP A 185 7.67 31.70 2.73
CA ASP A 185 7.79 32.15 4.10
C ASP A 185 7.72 30.95 5.04
N SER A 186 7.70 31.12 6.34
CA SER A 186 7.68 30.02 7.32
C SER A 186 6.49 29.07 7.14
N ASP A 187 5.41 29.50 6.54
CA ASP A 187 4.17 28.74 6.36
C ASP A 187 3.98 28.24 4.92
N ASN A 188 4.77 28.77 3.97
CA ASN A 188 4.68 28.46 2.55
C ASN A 188 6.02 27.98 2.01
N TRP A 189 6.02 26.85 1.30
CA TRP A 189 7.20 26.31 0.63
C TRP A 189 6.92 26.00 -0.84
N ILE A 190 7.97 25.98 -1.64
CA ILE A 190 7.91 25.59 -3.05
C ILE A 190 7.70 24.08 -3.10
N ASN A 191 6.65 23.64 -3.81
CA ASN A 191 6.23 22.26 -3.85
C ASN A 191 6.70 21.52 -5.10
N GLU A 192 6.42 22.06 -6.29
CA GLU A 192 6.80 21.46 -7.56
C GLU A 192 7.33 22.49 -8.56
N LEU A 193 8.17 22.01 -9.50
CA LEU A 193 8.76 22.75 -10.60
C LEU A 193 8.48 22.04 -11.93
N THR A 194 8.31 22.83 -13.00
CA THR A 194 8.35 22.30 -14.37
C THR A 194 8.83 23.37 -15.35
N PHE A 195 9.55 22.94 -16.39
CA PHE A 195 9.90 23.81 -17.52
C PHE A 195 8.88 23.68 -18.65
N GLY A 196 8.50 24.80 -19.22
CA GLY A 196 7.80 24.87 -20.51
C GLY A 196 8.71 24.51 -21.68
N ASP A 197 8.11 24.37 -22.85
CA ASP A 197 8.83 24.08 -24.09
C ASP A 197 9.74 25.29 -24.55
N ASP A 198 9.46 26.48 -24.03
CA ASP A 198 10.19 27.73 -24.26
C ASP A 198 11.24 28.05 -23.18
N GLU A 199 11.61 27.04 -22.35
CA GLU A 199 12.54 27.16 -21.23
C GLU A 199 12.04 28.04 -20.06
N THR A 200 10.77 28.46 -20.06
CA THR A 200 10.15 29.18 -18.95
C THR A 200 9.97 28.23 -17.75
N LEU A 201 10.40 28.66 -16.55
CA LEU A 201 10.22 27.88 -15.32
C LEU A 201 8.90 28.23 -14.64
N TYR A 202 8.09 27.23 -14.38
CA TYR A 202 6.86 27.31 -13.58
C TYR A 202 7.06 26.68 -12.22
N VAL A 203 6.51 27.35 -11.19
CA VAL A 203 6.70 26.99 -9.78
C VAL A 203 5.35 26.96 -9.08
N SER A 204 5.06 25.90 -8.32
CA SER A 204 3.90 25.86 -7.44
C SER A 204 4.31 25.94 -5.96
N ILE A 205 3.45 26.57 -5.16
CA ILE A 205 3.59 26.65 -3.70
C ILE A 205 2.54 25.75 -3.05
N ASN A 206 2.82 25.27 -1.86
CA ASN A 206 1.95 24.37 -1.09
C ASN A 206 0.53 24.91 -0.82
N ASN A 207 0.33 26.22 -0.91
CA ASN A 207 -0.98 26.87 -0.78
C ASN A 207 -1.78 26.92 -2.10
N GLY A 208 -1.25 26.32 -3.19
CA GLY A 208 -1.88 26.28 -4.51
C GLY A 208 -1.58 27.47 -5.42
N SER A 209 -0.76 28.43 -5.01
CA SER A 209 -0.34 29.53 -5.89
C SER A 209 0.68 29.05 -6.92
N VAL A 210 0.51 29.45 -8.18
CA VAL A 210 1.37 29.08 -9.32
C VAL A 210 1.99 30.30 -9.92
N TYR A 211 3.30 30.28 -10.18
CA TYR A 211 4.11 31.38 -10.65
C TYR A 211 4.93 31.00 -11.89
N GLU A 212 5.16 31.99 -12.76
CA GLU A 212 6.22 32.02 -13.76
C GLU A 212 7.45 32.68 -13.13
N VAL A 213 8.63 32.08 -13.30
CA VAL A 213 9.89 32.57 -12.70
C VAL A 213 10.93 32.76 -13.80
N ASP A 214 11.48 33.95 -13.86
CA ASP A 214 12.61 34.26 -14.71
C ASP A 214 13.89 33.70 -14.05
N ILE A 215 14.51 32.72 -14.68
CA ILE A 215 15.71 32.01 -14.15
C ILE A 215 16.96 32.90 -14.18
N ASP A 216 16.92 34.06 -14.86
CA ASP A 216 18.02 35.00 -14.91
C ASP A 216 17.98 36.05 -13.80
N SER A 217 16.84 36.57 -13.47
CA SER A 217 16.67 37.64 -12.48
C SER A 217 16.11 37.12 -11.13
N GLY A 218 15.37 36.03 -11.13
CA GLY A 218 14.57 35.55 -10.00
C GLY A 218 13.24 36.32 -9.85
N GLU A 219 12.91 37.21 -10.78
CA GLU A 219 11.61 37.85 -10.77
C GLU A 219 10.50 36.81 -11.01
N SER A 220 9.45 36.88 -10.21
CA SER A 220 8.32 35.98 -10.29
C SER A 220 7.02 36.70 -10.59
N LYS A 221 6.20 36.09 -11.44
CA LYS A 221 4.88 36.58 -11.81
C LYS A 221 3.84 35.54 -11.50
N LYS A 222 2.89 35.85 -10.62
CA LYS A 222 1.77 34.99 -10.32
C LYS A 222 0.89 34.80 -11.55
N LEU A 223 0.63 33.50 -11.88
CA LEU A 223 -0.26 33.13 -12.99
C LEU A 223 -1.68 32.85 -12.51
N THR A 224 -1.83 32.00 -11.51
CA THR A 224 -3.14 31.54 -11.00
C THR A 224 -3.03 31.03 -9.57
N ASP A 225 -4.20 30.73 -8.97
CA ASP A 225 -4.34 29.94 -7.77
C ASP A 225 -5.16 28.69 -8.11
N ILE A 226 -4.73 27.54 -7.62
CA ILE A 226 -5.53 26.32 -7.58
C ILE A 226 -5.95 26.03 -6.12
N PRO A 227 -7.10 25.37 -5.87
CA PRO A 227 -7.63 25.19 -4.51
C PRO A 227 -6.80 24.27 -3.62
N GLU A 228 -5.83 23.57 -4.16
CA GLU A 228 -5.01 22.57 -3.47
C GLU A 228 -3.55 22.62 -3.92
N ARG A 229 -2.71 21.83 -3.27
CA ARG A 229 -1.30 21.69 -3.61
C ARG A 229 -1.14 20.84 -4.88
N ALA A 230 -0.26 21.27 -5.80
CA ALA A 230 0.12 20.45 -6.94
C ALA A 230 1.11 19.37 -6.51
N GLU A 231 0.81 18.10 -6.75
CA GLU A 231 1.71 16.97 -6.52
C GLU A 231 2.56 16.66 -7.76
N VAL A 232 2.04 16.94 -8.95
CA VAL A 232 2.72 16.81 -10.24
C VAL A 232 2.43 18.03 -11.09
N MET A 233 3.46 18.57 -11.75
CA MET A 233 3.34 19.60 -12.76
C MET A 233 3.89 19.14 -14.09
N SER A 234 3.24 19.56 -15.19
CA SER A 234 3.72 19.34 -16.55
C SER A 234 3.33 20.54 -17.42
N CYS A 235 4.23 20.97 -18.28
CA CYS A 235 3.95 22.05 -19.22
C CYS A 235 4.31 21.62 -20.64
N ARG A 236 3.38 21.83 -21.58
CA ARG A 236 3.62 21.55 -22.99
C ARG A 236 2.79 22.47 -23.87
N GLY A 237 3.41 23.04 -24.88
CA GLY A 237 2.79 24.08 -25.71
C GLY A 237 2.25 25.23 -24.86
N ASN A 238 0.95 25.51 -24.99
CA ASN A 238 0.29 26.57 -24.22
C ASN A 238 -0.48 26.07 -23.00
N ILE A 239 -0.29 24.79 -22.59
CA ILE A 239 -0.98 24.22 -21.45
C ILE A 239 0.00 24.00 -20.32
N LEU A 240 -0.34 24.52 -19.15
CA LEU A 240 0.28 24.16 -17.87
C LEU A 240 -0.71 23.31 -17.07
N MET A 241 -0.29 22.09 -16.71
CA MET A 241 -1.06 21.18 -15.88
C MET A 241 -0.51 21.19 -14.46
N CYS A 242 -1.42 21.25 -13.49
CA CYS A 242 -1.14 21.07 -12.06
C CYS A 242 -2.09 20.01 -11.52
N ALA A 243 -1.58 18.83 -11.20
CA ALA A 243 -2.38 17.74 -10.69
C ALA A 243 -2.22 17.62 -9.17
N GLY A 244 -3.33 17.68 -8.46
CA GLY A 244 -3.40 17.61 -7.01
C GLY A 244 -4.08 16.33 -6.51
N TYR A 245 -4.31 16.28 -5.20
CA TYR A 245 -4.94 15.15 -4.54
C TYR A 245 -6.40 14.94 -4.96
N GLU A 246 -7.16 16.04 -5.19
CA GLU A 246 -8.58 15.94 -5.56
C GLU A 246 -8.83 16.07 -7.06
N LYS A 247 -8.05 16.95 -7.75
CA LYS A 247 -8.28 17.28 -9.14
C LYS A 247 -7.00 17.54 -9.93
N THR A 248 -7.13 17.44 -11.26
CA THR A 248 -6.14 17.92 -12.24
C THR A 248 -6.64 19.23 -12.85
N TYR A 249 -5.83 20.29 -12.70
CA TYR A 249 -6.10 21.63 -13.19
C TYR A 249 -5.27 21.90 -14.45
N LEU A 250 -5.94 22.33 -15.50
CA LEU A 250 -5.31 22.72 -16.75
C LEU A 250 -5.41 24.23 -16.90
N TYR A 251 -4.28 24.91 -17.14
CA TYR A 251 -4.22 26.36 -17.32
C TYR A 251 -3.75 26.69 -18.72
N ASP A 252 -4.56 27.45 -19.44
CA ASP A 252 -4.22 27.98 -20.77
C ASP A 252 -3.33 29.21 -20.58
N LEU A 253 -2.06 29.08 -20.94
CA LEU A 253 -1.07 30.15 -20.82
C LEU A 253 -1.32 31.32 -21.77
N GLU A 254 -1.95 31.07 -22.95
CA GLU A 254 -2.27 32.12 -23.92
C GLU A 254 -3.48 32.95 -23.48
N ASN A 255 -4.53 32.30 -23.01
CA ASN A 255 -5.78 32.96 -22.61
C ASN A 255 -5.79 33.38 -21.14
N GLY A 256 -4.83 32.90 -20.32
CA GLY A 256 -4.71 33.19 -18.89
C GLY A 256 -5.88 32.69 -18.07
N SER A 257 -6.39 31.48 -18.36
CA SER A 257 -7.59 30.94 -17.73
C SER A 257 -7.51 29.42 -17.49
N LEU A 258 -8.21 28.93 -16.46
CA LEU A 258 -8.36 27.51 -16.21
C LEU A 258 -9.31 26.86 -17.24
N ILE A 259 -8.97 25.67 -17.67
CA ILE A 259 -9.79 24.79 -18.50
C ILE A 259 -10.40 23.72 -17.55
N GLU A 260 -11.73 23.68 -17.54
CA GLU A 260 -12.45 22.62 -16.80
C GLU A 260 -12.60 21.38 -17.68
N ASP A 261 -12.09 20.24 -17.23
CA ASP A 261 -12.22 18.96 -17.90
C ASP A 261 -12.81 17.92 -16.95
N GLU A 262 -14.11 17.72 -17.03
CA GLU A 262 -14.87 16.88 -16.13
C GLU A 262 -14.55 15.39 -16.35
N ILE A 263 -14.38 14.98 -17.62
CA ILE A 263 -14.08 13.56 -17.97
C ILE A 263 -12.74 13.13 -17.38
N LEU A 264 -11.71 13.98 -17.51
CA LEU A 264 -10.41 13.74 -16.92
C LEU A 264 -10.50 13.59 -15.39
N ASN A 265 -11.19 14.54 -14.73
CA ASN A 265 -11.27 14.59 -13.28
C ASN A 265 -12.13 13.44 -12.70
N GLU A 266 -13.24 13.07 -13.37
CA GLU A 266 -14.03 11.91 -12.97
C GLU A 266 -13.23 10.62 -13.11
N PHE A 267 -12.46 10.46 -14.19
CA PHE A 267 -11.61 9.30 -14.39
C PHE A 267 -10.53 9.19 -13.31
N MET A 268 -9.81 10.28 -13.02
CA MET A 268 -8.79 10.33 -11.97
C MET A 268 -9.35 9.95 -10.62
N LYS A 269 -10.46 10.57 -10.23
CA LYS A 269 -11.13 10.29 -8.96
C LYS A 269 -11.61 8.84 -8.84
N LYS A 270 -12.23 8.31 -9.89
CA LYS A 270 -12.79 6.94 -9.87
C LYS A 270 -11.71 5.87 -9.84
N ASN A 271 -10.60 6.06 -10.54
CA ASN A 271 -9.60 5.01 -10.75
C ASN A 271 -8.41 5.09 -9.79
N TYR A 272 -8.08 6.28 -9.29
CA TYR A 272 -6.85 6.50 -8.52
C TYR A 272 -7.08 7.32 -7.24
N GLY A 273 -8.30 7.86 -7.03
CA GLY A 273 -8.58 8.75 -5.89
C GLY A 273 -7.89 10.12 -5.97
N GLY A 274 -7.26 10.43 -7.13
CA GLY A 274 -6.43 11.61 -7.34
C GLY A 274 -4.94 11.29 -7.47
N VAL A 275 -4.08 12.32 -7.38
CA VAL A 275 -2.62 12.15 -7.41
C VAL A 275 -2.08 12.24 -6.00
N SER A 276 -1.41 11.19 -5.54
CA SER A 276 -0.75 11.19 -4.23
C SER A 276 0.63 10.53 -4.32
N TRP A 277 1.56 11.05 -3.51
CA TRP A 277 2.85 10.42 -3.30
C TRP A 277 2.74 9.42 -2.15
N PHE A 278 2.97 8.15 -2.44
CA PHE A 278 2.89 7.07 -1.47
C PHE A 278 4.02 6.06 -1.69
N GLY A 279 4.59 5.49 -0.62
CA GLY A 279 5.58 4.41 -0.72
C GLY A 279 6.86 4.72 -1.50
N GLY A 280 7.13 6.02 -1.78
CA GLY A 280 8.28 6.43 -2.59
C GLY A 280 7.98 6.68 -4.07
N GLY A 281 6.71 6.83 -4.45
CA GLY A 281 6.29 7.19 -5.82
C GLY A 281 4.85 7.63 -5.90
N TYR A 282 4.34 7.78 -7.11
CA TYR A 282 2.98 8.25 -7.37
C TYR A 282 2.00 7.10 -7.58
N THR A 283 0.79 7.23 -7.04
CA THR A 283 -0.35 6.34 -7.33
C THR A 283 -0.87 6.50 -8.75
N ALA A 284 -0.80 7.73 -9.28
CA ALA A 284 -1.02 8.04 -10.68
C ALA A 284 -0.10 9.20 -11.08
N TYR A 285 0.45 9.15 -12.28
CA TYR A 285 1.33 10.16 -12.83
C TYR A 285 0.73 10.75 -14.13
N PRO A 286 0.04 11.90 -14.06
CA PRO A 286 -0.44 12.58 -15.25
C PRO A 286 0.69 13.41 -15.88
N PHE A 287 0.72 13.46 -17.23
CA PHE A 287 1.63 14.31 -17.99
C PHE A 287 1.01 14.74 -19.32
N LEU A 288 1.51 15.83 -19.91
CA LEU A 288 1.02 16.37 -21.17
C LEU A 288 1.74 15.72 -22.36
N GLY A 289 0.96 15.24 -23.33
CA GLY A 289 1.45 14.77 -24.64
C GLY A 289 1.54 15.88 -25.67
N GLU A 290 2.07 15.55 -26.88
CA GLU A 290 2.28 16.51 -27.98
C GLU A 290 1.01 17.00 -28.65
N ASP A 291 -0.04 16.18 -28.62
CA ASP A 291 -1.26 16.34 -29.39
C ASP A 291 -2.41 16.97 -28.59
N ASN A 292 -2.12 17.85 -27.64
CA ASN A 292 -3.09 18.44 -26.74
C ASN A 292 -3.84 17.37 -25.91
N SER A 293 -3.12 16.33 -25.51
CA SER A 293 -3.63 15.24 -24.67
C SER A 293 -3.02 15.28 -23.28
N VAL A 294 -3.76 14.77 -22.31
CA VAL A 294 -3.25 14.36 -21.01
C VAL A 294 -3.12 12.85 -21.01
N TYR A 295 -1.93 12.35 -20.70
CA TYR A 295 -1.70 10.96 -20.39
C TYR A 295 -1.75 10.75 -18.87
N ILE A 296 -2.23 9.58 -18.46
CA ILE A 296 -2.30 9.18 -17.06
C ILE A 296 -1.70 7.79 -16.96
N ALA A 297 -0.53 7.69 -16.34
CA ALA A 297 0.08 6.40 -15.98
C ALA A 297 -0.33 6.01 -14.56
N GLY A 298 -0.69 4.73 -14.34
CA GLY A 298 -1.06 4.19 -13.05
C GLY A 298 -1.10 2.66 -13.10
N GLU A 299 -1.48 1.99 -12.03
CA GLU A 299 -1.52 0.52 -11.96
C GLU A 299 -2.39 -0.13 -13.05
N LYS A 300 -3.41 0.58 -13.53
CA LYS A 300 -4.28 0.10 -14.63
C LYS A 300 -3.66 0.29 -16.01
N GLY A 301 -2.46 0.87 -16.09
CA GLY A 301 -1.73 1.12 -17.33
C GLY A 301 -1.64 2.58 -17.71
N LEU A 302 -1.46 2.86 -18.99
CA LEU A 302 -1.37 4.20 -19.55
C LEU A 302 -2.65 4.55 -20.30
N TYR A 303 -3.27 5.65 -19.89
CA TYR A 303 -4.48 6.19 -20.51
C TYR A 303 -4.17 7.52 -21.18
N ARG A 304 -4.90 7.84 -22.25
CA ARG A 304 -4.82 9.09 -23.00
C ARG A 304 -6.18 9.76 -23.01
N HIS A 305 -6.19 11.06 -22.79
CA HIS A 305 -7.37 11.92 -22.90
C HIS A 305 -7.06 13.17 -23.72
N VAL A 306 -7.81 13.42 -24.76
CA VAL A 306 -7.73 14.70 -25.50
C VAL A 306 -8.45 15.77 -24.68
N ILE A 307 -7.79 16.87 -24.37
CA ILE A 307 -8.37 17.95 -23.54
C ILE A 307 -9.69 18.42 -24.15
N ASN A 308 -10.75 18.50 -23.34
CA ASN A 308 -12.14 18.71 -23.73
C ASN A 308 -12.74 17.59 -24.60
N GLY A 309 -12.11 16.44 -24.71
CA GLY A 309 -12.64 15.24 -25.33
C GLY A 309 -13.75 14.59 -24.49
N ASN A 310 -14.37 13.56 -25.05
CA ASN A 310 -15.47 12.84 -24.39
C ASN A 310 -15.14 11.40 -24.02
N ALA A 311 -13.87 11.01 -24.11
CA ALA A 311 -13.43 9.63 -23.84
C ALA A 311 -12.03 9.56 -23.26
N MET A 312 -11.81 8.53 -22.47
CA MET A 312 -10.49 8.06 -22.06
C MET A 312 -10.13 6.85 -22.93
N GLU A 313 -8.92 6.83 -23.47
CA GLU A 313 -8.39 5.77 -24.30
C GLU A 313 -7.28 5.03 -23.53
N GLN A 314 -7.40 3.71 -23.36
CA GLN A 314 -6.32 2.92 -22.80
C GLN A 314 -5.28 2.64 -23.89
N VAL A 315 -4.06 3.16 -23.69
CA VAL A 315 -2.94 3.04 -24.64
C VAL A 315 -2.10 1.80 -24.31
N ILE A 316 -1.83 1.58 -23.02
CA ILE A 316 -1.11 0.41 -22.51
C ILE A 316 -1.94 -0.20 -21.38
N ASP A 317 -2.16 -1.50 -21.45
CA ASP A 317 -2.86 -2.24 -20.41
C ASP A 317 -1.89 -2.54 -19.25
N GLY A 318 -2.25 -2.15 -18.03
CA GLY A 318 -1.46 -2.42 -16.83
C GLY A 318 -1.26 -3.92 -16.58
N SER A 319 -2.27 -4.73 -16.86
CA SER A 319 -2.18 -6.19 -16.71
C SER A 319 -1.17 -6.85 -17.67
N LEU A 320 -0.79 -6.13 -18.73
CA LEU A 320 0.17 -6.56 -19.75
C LEU A 320 1.48 -5.75 -19.70
N SER A 321 1.72 -4.97 -18.65
CA SER A 321 2.87 -4.07 -18.57
C SER A 321 3.39 -3.88 -17.14
N ALA A 322 4.58 -3.35 -16.99
CA ALA A 322 5.20 -3.03 -15.71
C ALA A 322 4.37 -2.03 -14.85
N PHE A 323 3.44 -1.30 -15.46
CA PHE A 323 2.53 -0.41 -14.71
C PHE A 323 1.68 -1.15 -13.68
N GLY A 324 1.30 -2.41 -13.95
CA GLY A 324 0.50 -3.22 -13.01
C GLY A 324 1.32 -4.00 -11.98
N ASP A 325 2.61 -3.72 -11.81
CA ASP A 325 3.46 -4.33 -10.81
C ASP A 325 3.39 -3.55 -9.49
N PRO A 326 2.86 -4.12 -8.40
CA PRO A 326 2.73 -3.43 -7.12
C PRO A 326 4.05 -3.31 -6.34
N SER A 327 5.11 -3.97 -6.79
CA SER A 327 6.42 -3.95 -6.11
C SER A 327 7.17 -2.63 -6.29
N HIS A 328 6.71 -1.78 -7.21
CA HIS A 328 7.29 -0.47 -7.44
C HIS A 328 6.21 0.58 -7.78
N TYR A 329 6.53 1.83 -7.55
CA TYR A 329 5.68 2.97 -7.85
C TYR A 329 6.20 3.76 -9.05
N ILE A 330 5.30 4.42 -9.76
CA ILE A 330 5.67 5.29 -10.87
C ILE A 330 6.33 6.57 -10.33
N MET A 331 7.49 6.90 -10.85
CA MET A 331 8.20 8.14 -10.50
C MET A 331 7.98 9.23 -11.54
N THR A 332 8.08 8.87 -12.83
CA THR A 332 7.87 9.80 -13.94
C THR A 332 7.69 9.02 -15.24
N VAL A 333 6.96 9.60 -16.17
CA VAL A 333 6.77 9.06 -17.53
C VAL A 333 6.95 10.17 -18.56
N ILE A 334 7.63 9.86 -19.65
CA ILE A 334 7.78 10.74 -20.81
C ILE A 334 7.43 10.03 -22.11
N GLU A 335 6.96 10.78 -23.09
CA GLU A 335 6.73 10.35 -24.47
C GLU A 335 7.85 10.91 -25.36
N ASN A 336 8.33 10.11 -26.35
CA ASN A 336 9.25 10.59 -27.38
C ASN A 336 8.52 10.83 -28.72
N ASP A 337 9.22 11.42 -29.67
CA ASP A 337 8.69 11.77 -31.01
C ASP A 337 8.21 10.53 -31.82
N ASN A 338 8.58 9.32 -31.42
CA ASN A 338 8.16 8.07 -32.06
C ASN A 338 6.93 7.45 -31.39
N GLN A 339 6.31 8.16 -30.44
CA GLN A 339 5.22 7.63 -29.59
C GLN A 339 5.65 6.40 -28.75
N GLU A 340 6.93 6.33 -28.39
CA GLU A 340 7.43 5.42 -27.39
C GLU A 340 7.38 6.12 -26.03
N PHE A 341 7.13 5.34 -24.96
CA PHE A 341 7.10 5.87 -23.60
C PHE A 341 8.29 5.34 -22.80
N PHE A 342 8.84 6.19 -21.94
CA PHE A 342 9.83 5.81 -20.95
C PHE A 342 9.24 6.08 -19.58
N ALA A 343 9.11 5.05 -18.75
CA ALA A 343 8.66 5.16 -17.38
C ALA A 343 9.82 4.82 -16.43
N ALA A 344 10.08 5.69 -15.46
CA ALA A 344 10.96 5.41 -14.35
C ALA A 344 10.16 4.99 -13.12
N PHE A 345 10.63 3.97 -12.41
CA PHE A 345 9.99 3.39 -11.25
C PHE A 345 10.84 3.55 -9.98
N SER A 346 10.22 3.41 -8.82
CA SER A 346 10.86 3.59 -7.50
C SER A 346 11.97 2.58 -7.20
N ASP A 347 12.01 1.46 -7.91
CA ASP A 347 13.09 0.46 -7.85
C ASP A 347 14.33 0.84 -8.70
N GLY A 348 14.31 2.03 -9.33
CA GLY A 348 15.41 2.55 -10.12
C GLY A 348 15.47 2.08 -11.57
N LYS A 349 14.48 1.31 -12.01
CA LYS A 349 14.38 0.87 -13.41
C LYS A 349 13.75 1.94 -14.29
N VAL A 350 14.25 2.05 -15.52
CA VAL A 350 13.62 2.77 -16.62
C VAL A 350 13.21 1.75 -17.68
N VAL A 351 11.89 1.70 -17.92
CA VAL A 351 11.27 0.80 -18.89
C VAL A 351 10.84 1.59 -20.10
N ARG A 352 11.26 1.15 -21.30
CA ARG A 352 10.80 1.67 -22.58
C ARG A 352 9.67 0.82 -23.10
N PHE A 353 8.60 1.46 -23.54
CA PHE A 353 7.43 0.87 -24.19
C PHE A 353 7.41 1.25 -25.65
N THR A 354 7.49 0.25 -26.55
CA THR A 354 7.53 0.43 -28.01
C THR A 354 6.36 -0.31 -28.63
N TYR A 355 5.56 0.36 -29.49
CA TYR A 355 4.45 -0.28 -30.16
C TYR A 355 4.91 -1.25 -31.25
N ASP A 356 4.49 -2.52 -31.13
CA ASP A 356 4.72 -3.56 -32.14
C ASP A 356 3.40 -3.99 -32.79
N ALA A 357 3.18 -3.56 -34.04
CA ALA A 357 1.99 -3.91 -34.81
C ALA A 357 1.93 -5.37 -35.26
N THR A 358 3.02 -6.14 -35.09
CA THR A 358 3.12 -7.52 -35.57
C THR A 358 2.73 -8.56 -34.53
N VAL A 359 2.66 -8.16 -33.25
CA VAL A 359 2.24 -9.02 -32.17
C VAL A 359 0.73 -8.95 -31.96
N SER A 360 0.15 -9.98 -31.35
CA SER A 360 -1.28 -9.94 -30.98
C SER A 360 -1.52 -8.86 -29.92
N ALA A 361 -2.63 -8.12 -30.02
CA ALA A 361 -3.04 -7.17 -28.99
C ALA A 361 -3.19 -7.83 -27.62
N VAL A 362 -3.62 -9.10 -27.61
CA VAL A 362 -3.65 -9.96 -26.41
C VAL A 362 -2.90 -11.24 -26.75
N PRO A 363 -1.99 -11.74 -25.92
CA PRO A 363 -1.33 -13.03 -26.12
C PRO A 363 -2.33 -14.17 -26.29
N SER A 364 -2.00 -15.16 -27.15
CA SER A 364 -2.90 -16.26 -27.51
C SER A 364 -2.98 -17.37 -26.46
N GLU A 365 -1.90 -17.53 -25.67
CA GLU A 365 -1.86 -18.48 -24.57
C GLU A 365 -2.31 -17.78 -23.30
N LYS A 366 -3.23 -18.42 -22.56
CA LYS A 366 -3.90 -17.80 -21.42
C LYS A 366 -3.82 -18.73 -20.22
N ILE A 367 -3.46 -18.14 -19.05
CA ILE A 367 -3.61 -18.76 -17.73
C ILE A 367 -4.45 -17.84 -16.84
N THR A 368 -5.33 -18.41 -16.01
CA THR A 368 -6.21 -17.64 -15.14
C THR A 368 -5.87 -17.88 -13.68
N ILE A 369 -5.64 -16.80 -12.92
CA ILE A 369 -5.48 -16.80 -11.46
C ILE A 369 -6.72 -16.15 -10.85
N TYR A 370 -7.23 -16.70 -9.75
CA TYR A 370 -8.41 -16.19 -9.06
C TYR A 370 -8.15 -15.95 -7.58
N SER A 371 -8.65 -14.85 -7.06
CA SER A 371 -8.76 -14.56 -5.63
C SER A 371 -10.13 -13.97 -5.29
N LEU A 372 -10.53 -13.99 -4.02
CA LEU A 372 -11.75 -13.29 -3.59
C LEU A 372 -11.55 -11.78 -3.53
N LYS A 373 -10.41 -11.32 -3.03
CA LYS A 373 -9.98 -9.91 -2.99
C LYS A 373 -8.67 -9.78 -3.76
N GLU A 374 -8.30 -8.57 -4.12
CA GLU A 374 -6.98 -8.31 -4.70
C GLU A 374 -5.86 -8.78 -3.77
N ASP A 375 -4.79 -9.28 -4.36
CA ASP A 375 -3.62 -9.81 -3.67
C ASP A 375 -2.37 -9.32 -4.39
N ASP A 376 -1.55 -8.54 -3.71
CA ASP A 376 -0.39 -7.88 -4.30
C ASP A 376 0.75 -8.85 -4.60
N MET A 377 0.88 -9.97 -3.85
CA MET A 377 1.81 -11.05 -4.19
C MET A 377 1.46 -11.68 -5.54
N VAL A 378 0.16 -11.84 -5.84
CA VAL A 378 -0.31 -12.32 -7.14
C VAL A 378 0.05 -11.34 -8.25
N LYS A 379 -0.21 -10.04 -8.06
CA LYS A 379 0.13 -9.01 -9.05
C LYS A 379 1.64 -8.99 -9.34
N GLN A 380 2.47 -9.07 -8.30
CA GLN A 380 3.93 -9.14 -8.43
C GLN A 380 4.36 -10.42 -9.17
N ALA A 381 3.82 -11.57 -8.83
CA ALA A 381 4.10 -12.82 -9.51
C ALA A 381 3.70 -12.78 -11.00
N ILE A 382 2.57 -12.15 -11.31
CA ILE A 382 2.12 -11.91 -12.69
C ILE A 382 3.14 -11.06 -13.45
N SER A 383 3.61 -9.98 -12.87
CA SER A 383 4.58 -9.10 -13.49
C SER A 383 5.92 -9.81 -13.75
N ALA A 384 6.44 -10.52 -12.74
CA ALA A 384 7.67 -11.29 -12.87
C ALA A 384 7.54 -12.42 -13.91
N TYR A 385 6.43 -13.16 -13.91
CA TYR A 385 6.16 -14.22 -14.89
C TYR A 385 6.05 -13.69 -16.31
N ARG A 386 5.34 -12.59 -16.52
CA ARG A 386 5.17 -11.95 -17.82
C ARG A 386 6.51 -11.48 -18.42
N THR A 387 7.40 -10.94 -17.58
CA THR A 387 8.74 -10.52 -18.03
C THR A 387 9.52 -11.69 -18.64
N ALA A 388 9.38 -12.91 -18.08
CA ALA A 388 9.99 -14.12 -18.60
C ALA A 388 9.21 -14.75 -19.78
N HIS A 389 7.91 -14.54 -19.86
CA HIS A 389 6.97 -15.17 -20.80
C HIS A 389 6.05 -14.13 -21.49
N PRO A 390 6.58 -13.23 -22.34
CA PRO A 390 5.82 -12.12 -22.94
C PRO A 390 4.70 -12.57 -23.89
N ASP A 391 4.69 -13.84 -24.31
CA ASP A 391 3.65 -14.44 -25.17
C ASP A 391 2.50 -15.08 -24.37
N MET A 392 2.56 -15.06 -23.03
CA MET A 392 1.54 -15.58 -22.14
C MET A 392 0.64 -14.45 -21.63
N TYR A 393 -0.67 -14.62 -21.75
CA TYR A 393 -1.65 -13.73 -21.12
C TYR A 393 -2.08 -14.29 -19.76
N ILE A 394 -1.83 -13.56 -18.69
CA ILE A 394 -2.30 -13.93 -17.36
C ILE A 394 -3.55 -13.12 -17.06
N VAL A 395 -4.66 -13.81 -16.86
CA VAL A 395 -5.91 -13.18 -16.43
C VAL A 395 -6.02 -13.29 -14.92
N TYR A 396 -6.01 -12.16 -14.25
CA TYR A 396 -6.28 -12.11 -12.83
C TYR A 396 -7.76 -11.79 -12.60
N GLU A 397 -8.51 -12.76 -12.08
CA GLU A 397 -9.93 -12.61 -11.76
C GLU A 397 -10.07 -12.35 -10.25
N VAL A 398 -10.61 -11.20 -9.89
CA VAL A 398 -10.97 -10.86 -8.51
C VAL A 398 -12.47 -11.10 -8.33
N GLY A 399 -12.83 -11.94 -7.36
CA GLY A 399 -14.21 -12.36 -7.14
C GLY A 399 -15.10 -11.24 -6.60
N MET A 400 -14.57 -10.41 -5.70
CA MET A 400 -15.22 -9.25 -5.09
C MET A 400 -14.63 -7.97 -5.70
N ASP A 401 -14.89 -7.75 -6.97
CA ASP A 401 -14.35 -6.64 -7.77
C ASP A 401 -15.05 -5.30 -7.52
N SER A 402 -16.08 -5.28 -6.70
CA SER A 402 -16.81 -4.08 -6.29
C SER A 402 -17.57 -4.30 -4.98
N ASP A 403 -17.90 -3.23 -4.27
CA ASP A 403 -18.65 -3.24 -3.00
C ASP A 403 -20.05 -3.87 -3.11
N SER A 404 -20.56 -4.04 -4.33
CA SER A 404 -21.86 -4.63 -4.58
C SER A 404 -21.84 -6.16 -4.66
N VAL A 405 -20.67 -6.78 -4.80
CA VAL A 405 -20.51 -8.24 -4.92
C VAL A 405 -20.24 -8.84 -3.54
N THR A 406 -21.16 -9.69 -3.07
CA THR A 406 -20.95 -10.41 -1.82
C THR A 406 -19.99 -11.59 -1.99
N LYS A 407 -19.35 -12.01 -0.90
CA LYS A 407 -18.51 -13.21 -0.88
C LYS A 407 -19.27 -14.46 -1.37
N GLU A 408 -20.52 -14.61 -0.95
CA GLU A 408 -21.39 -15.73 -1.33
C GLU A 408 -21.65 -15.74 -2.84
N ASP A 409 -21.90 -14.59 -3.44
CA ASP A 409 -22.11 -14.49 -4.90
C ASP A 409 -20.82 -14.81 -5.67
N ALA A 410 -19.68 -14.29 -5.21
CA ALA A 410 -18.36 -14.58 -5.78
C ALA A 410 -18.04 -16.08 -5.73
N LEU A 411 -18.22 -16.73 -4.57
CA LEU A 411 -18.00 -18.17 -4.41
C LEU A 411 -18.98 -19.01 -5.24
N LYS A 412 -20.24 -18.60 -5.35
CA LYS A 412 -21.22 -19.28 -6.20
C LYS A 412 -20.83 -19.23 -7.67
N LYS A 413 -20.34 -18.07 -8.14
CA LYS A 413 -19.84 -17.89 -9.52
C LYS A 413 -18.61 -18.78 -9.75
N LEU A 414 -17.63 -18.76 -8.84
CA LEU A 414 -16.44 -19.59 -8.88
C LEU A 414 -16.79 -21.08 -8.92
N ASN A 415 -17.64 -21.56 -8.00
CA ASN A 415 -18.04 -22.96 -7.92
C ASN A 415 -18.76 -23.43 -9.19
N THR A 416 -19.54 -22.56 -9.83
CA THR A 416 -20.18 -22.85 -11.12
C THR A 416 -19.14 -23.05 -12.22
N LYS A 417 -18.11 -22.20 -12.30
CA LYS A 417 -17.01 -22.35 -13.28
C LYS A 417 -16.22 -23.64 -13.03
N LEU A 418 -15.89 -23.94 -11.75
CA LEU A 418 -15.16 -25.16 -11.38
C LEU A 418 -15.92 -26.44 -11.79
N LEU A 419 -17.24 -26.49 -11.56
CA LEU A 419 -18.09 -27.62 -11.96
C LEU A 419 -18.19 -27.77 -13.48
N GLY A 420 -18.10 -26.68 -14.24
CA GLY A 420 -18.10 -26.65 -15.70
C GLY A 420 -16.76 -27.00 -16.34
N SER A 421 -15.69 -27.24 -15.55
CA SER A 421 -14.30 -27.38 -16.03
C SER A 421 -13.81 -26.13 -16.78
N GLU A 422 -14.35 -24.95 -16.42
CA GLU A 422 -13.99 -23.62 -16.91
C GLU A 422 -13.41 -22.75 -15.77
N GLY A 423 -13.04 -23.39 -14.65
CA GLY A 423 -12.47 -22.73 -13.50
C GLY A 423 -11.07 -22.21 -13.77
N PRO A 424 -10.58 -21.25 -12.92
CA PRO A 424 -9.23 -20.71 -13.00
C PRO A 424 -8.17 -21.81 -12.79
N ASP A 425 -6.97 -21.58 -13.32
CA ASP A 425 -5.84 -22.51 -13.24
C ASP A 425 -5.20 -22.49 -11.84
N VAL A 426 -5.05 -21.29 -11.25
CA VAL A 426 -4.50 -21.06 -9.92
C VAL A 426 -5.54 -20.35 -9.06
N LEU A 427 -5.65 -20.79 -7.80
CA LEU A 427 -6.61 -20.27 -6.82
C LEU A 427 -5.88 -19.73 -5.60
N ILE A 428 -6.18 -18.50 -5.21
CA ILE A 428 -5.84 -17.95 -3.90
C ILE A 428 -7.02 -18.26 -2.98
N LEU A 429 -6.75 -19.06 -1.96
CA LEU A 429 -7.75 -19.76 -1.17
C LEU A 429 -8.09 -19.05 0.16
N ASP A 430 -7.59 -17.84 0.34
CA ASP A 430 -7.86 -17.04 1.53
C ASP A 430 -9.37 -16.89 1.75
N SER A 431 -9.80 -17.16 2.97
CA SER A 431 -11.22 -17.17 3.34
C SER A 431 -12.09 -18.18 2.56
N MET A 432 -11.51 -19.18 1.90
CA MET A 432 -12.22 -20.29 1.26
C MET A 432 -12.08 -21.57 2.08
N ASN A 433 -12.98 -22.53 1.86
CA ASN A 433 -12.90 -23.84 2.52
C ASN A 433 -11.99 -24.78 1.72
N ILE A 434 -10.70 -24.79 2.08
CA ILE A 434 -9.64 -25.60 1.43
C ILE A 434 -10.00 -27.10 1.45
N ASP A 435 -10.50 -27.59 2.58
CA ASP A 435 -10.86 -28.99 2.76
C ASP A 435 -11.94 -29.43 1.77
N THR A 436 -12.96 -28.62 1.60
CA THR A 436 -14.04 -28.90 0.63
C THR A 436 -13.52 -28.99 -0.80
N TYR A 437 -12.59 -28.11 -1.21
CA TYR A 437 -12.00 -28.17 -2.56
C TYR A 437 -11.08 -29.37 -2.73
N ALA A 438 -10.31 -29.73 -1.71
CA ALA A 438 -9.47 -30.93 -1.71
C ALA A 438 -10.33 -32.21 -1.81
N ASP A 439 -11.38 -32.35 -0.97
CA ASP A 439 -12.29 -33.51 -0.97
C ASP A 439 -13.04 -33.68 -2.29
N LYS A 440 -13.38 -32.59 -2.94
CA LYS A 440 -14.01 -32.62 -4.29
C LYS A 440 -13.01 -32.88 -5.42
N GLY A 441 -11.72 -33.03 -5.10
CA GLY A 441 -10.67 -33.26 -6.11
C GLY A 441 -10.39 -32.05 -7.02
N VAL A 442 -10.73 -30.84 -6.57
CA VAL A 442 -10.46 -29.61 -7.31
C VAL A 442 -8.98 -29.24 -7.25
N LEU A 443 -8.30 -29.51 -6.12
CA LEU A 443 -6.93 -29.09 -5.90
C LEU A 443 -5.91 -30.17 -6.25
N MET A 444 -4.84 -29.78 -6.92
CA MET A 444 -3.69 -30.61 -7.30
C MET A 444 -2.78 -30.85 -6.09
N ASP A 445 -2.11 -32.01 -6.05
CA ASP A 445 -1.04 -32.28 -5.12
C ASP A 445 0.22 -31.46 -5.45
N LEU A 446 0.68 -30.65 -4.51
CA LEU A 446 1.81 -29.71 -4.65
C LEU A 446 3.10 -30.24 -3.99
N SER A 447 3.10 -31.44 -3.41
CA SER A 447 4.19 -31.98 -2.60
C SER A 447 5.54 -31.98 -3.32
N ASP A 448 5.55 -32.32 -4.62
CA ASP A 448 6.78 -32.36 -5.42
C ASP A 448 7.36 -30.96 -5.62
N ILE A 449 6.50 -29.96 -5.87
CA ILE A 449 6.91 -28.56 -6.08
C ILE A 449 7.54 -27.99 -4.81
N ILE A 450 6.87 -28.19 -3.68
CA ILE A 450 7.36 -27.72 -2.38
C ILE A 450 8.68 -28.39 -2.01
N SER A 451 8.81 -29.70 -2.23
CA SER A 451 10.08 -30.39 -2.00
C SER A 451 11.24 -29.90 -2.89
N GLU A 452 10.94 -29.42 -4.10
CA GLU A 452 11.93 -28.81 -5.00
C GLU A 452 12.37 -27.45 -4.49
N VAL A 453 11.44 -26.54 -4.19
CA VAL A 453 11.75 -25.19 -3.69
C VAL A 453 12.45 -25.24 -2.33
N ASP A 454 11.99 -26.10 -1.40
CA ASP A 454 12.61 -26.23 -0.09
C ASP A 454 14.10 -26.65 -0.17
N LYS A 455 14.46 -27.51 -1.14
CA LYS A 455 15.88 -27.90 -1.35
C LYS A 455 16.76 -26.76 -1.85
N THR A 456 16.21 -25.82 -2.58
CA THR A 456 16.97 -24.71 -3.19
C THR A 456 17.03 -23.49 -2.28
N ASP A 457 15.90 -23.09 -1.69
CA ASP A 457 15.76 -21.83 -0.95
C ASP A 457 15.52 -22.02 0.55
N GLY A 458 15.00 -23.17 0.94
CA GLY A 458 14.55 -23.45 2.28
C GLY A 458 13.19 -22.79 2.56
N LEU A 459 12.24 -23.57 3.06
CA LEU A 459 10.92 -23.09 3.45
C LEU A 459 10.69 -23.33 4.95
N TYR A 460 9.83 -22.56 5.56
CA TYR A 460 9.34 -22.83 6.92
C TYR A 460 8.34 -23.99 6.90
N MET A 461 8.83 -25.23 6.75
CA MET A 461 8.00 -26.42 6.58
C MET A 461 7.01 -26.64 7.72
N ASN A 462 7.35 -26.26 8.96
CA ASN A 462 6.43 -26.30 10.10
C ASN A 462 5.15 -25.46 9.90
N LEU A 463 5.18 -24.45 9.02
CA LEU A 463 4.01 -23.64 8.64
C LEU A 463 3.25 -24.24 7.44
N ILE A 464 3.90 -25.12 6.67
CA ILE A 464 3.31 -25.82 5.53
C ILE A 464 2.73 -27.17 5.93
N ASP A 465 3.38 -27.88 6.86
CA ASP A 465 2.98 -29.22 7.32
C ASP A 465 1.50 -29.34 7.71
N PRO A 466 0.85 -28.34 8.35
CA PRO A 466 -0.57 -28.42 8.68
C PRO A 466 -1.52 -28.50 7.48
N PHE A 467 -1.06 -28.19 6.29
CA PHE A 467 -1.85 -28.25 5.05
C PHE A 467 -1.78 -29.62 4.34
N TYR A 468 -0.93 -30.54 4.85
CA TYR A 468 -0.89 -31.91 4.35
C TYR A 468 -2.12 -32.73 4.79
N ARG A 469 -2.67 -33.49 3.87
CA ARG A 469 -3.75 -34.46 4.09
C ARG A 469 -3.40 -35.76 3.38
N ASP A 470 -3.36 -36.89 4.11
CA ASP A 470 -3.04 -38.21 3.55
C ASP A 470 -1.75 -38.17 2.66
N ASP A 471 -0.69 -37.59 3.19
CA ASP A 471 0.62 -37.38 2.53
C ASP A 471 0.59 -36.52 1.24
N LYS A 472 -0.49 -35.78 0.98
CA LYS A 472 -0.63 -34.86 -0.13
C LYS A 472 -0.80 -33.43 0.35
N LEU A 473 -0.22 -32.49 -0.37
CA LEU A 473 -0.32 -31.06 -0.11
C LEU A 473 -1.22 -30.39 -1.15
N PHE A 474 -2.37 -29.87 -0.73
CA PHE A 474 -3.33 -29.26 -1.64
C PHE A 474 -3.31 -27.72 -1.67
N ALA A 475 -2.67 -27.10 -0.70
CA ALA A 475 -2.53 -25.66 -0.60
C ALA A 475 -1.24 -25.30 0.14
N VAL A 476 -0.68 -24.12 -0.15
CA VAL A 476 0.53 -23.61 0.50
C VAL A 476 0.38 -22.13 0.79
N PRO A 477 0.64 -21.65 2.02
CA PRO A 477 0.70 -20.23 2.31
C PRO A 477 1.98 -19.63 1.70
N LEU A 478 1.91 -18.44 1.16
CA LEU A 478 3.08 -17.69 0.69
C LEU A 478 3.66 -16.81 1.79
N GLU A 479 2.81 -16.34 2.69
CA GLU A 479 3.16 -15.43 3.79
C GLU A 479 2.44 -15.85 5.07
N PHE A 480 2.90 -15.31 6.19
CA PHE A 480 2.26 -15.53 7.48
C PHE A 480 2.45 -14.34 8.42
N ARG A 481 1.55 -14.24 9.39
CA ARG A 481 1.57 -13.25 10.47
C ARG A 481 1.61 -13.94 11.82
N ILE A 482 2.13 -13.26 12.83
CA ILE A 482 2.22 -13.79 14.19
C ILE A 482 1.45 -12.90 15.16
N PRO A 483 0.37 -13.35 15.81
CA PRO A 483 -0.30 -12.59 16.85
C PRO A 483 0.63 -12.30 18.04
N LEU A 484 0.85 -11.04 18.35
CA LEU A 484 1.75 -10.58 19.41
C LEU A 484 1.05 -9.65 20.40
N ILE A 485 1.61 -9.62 21.60
CA ILE A 485 1.36 -8.61 22.62
C ILE A 485 2.70 -8.05 23.10
N GLY A 486 2.77 -6.73 23.25
CA GLY A 486 3.94 -6.03 23.76
C GLY A 486 3.56 -5.04 24.85
N GLY A 487 4.55 -4.56 25.60
CA GLY A 487 4.32 -3.56 26.61
C GLY A 487 5.25 -3.71 27.83
N ARG A 488 4.92 -3.03 28.89
CA ARG A 488 5.70 -3.10 30.13
C ARG A 488 5.80 -4.53 30.65
N LYS A 489 6.99 -4.94 31.04
CA LYS A 489 7.29 -6.31 31.48
C LYS A 489 6.38 -6.79 32.62
N ASP A 490 6.18 -5.93 33.64
CA ASP A 490 5.34 -6.26 34.79
C ASP A 490 3.86 -6.53 34.43
N ILE A 491 3.39 -5.97 33.31
CA ILE A 491 2.03 -6.10 32.79
C ILE A 491 1.92 -7.31 31.85
N ILE A 492 2.89 -7.49 30.95
CA ILE A 492 2.80 -8.46 29.86
C ILE A 492 3.25 -9.86 30.28
N GLU A 493 4.28 -9.98 31.11
CA GLU A 493 4.88 -11.27 31.48
C GLU A 493 3.87 -12.27 32.08
N PRO A 494 2.88 -11.84 32.94
CA PRO A 494 1.86 -12.76 33.51
C PRO A 494 0.81 -13.26 32.49
N VAL A 495 0.67 -12.65 31.32
CA VAL A 495 -0.34 -13.06 30.33
C VAL A 495 0.04 -14.38 29.68
N THR A 496 -0.70 -15.45 29.93
CA THR A 496 -0.43 -16.81 29.42
C THR A 496 -1.57 -17.39 28.61
N GLU A 497 -2.80 -16.93 28.86
CA GLU A 497 -4.02 -17.42 28.24
C GLU A 497 -5.05 -16.29 28.10
N TYR A 498 -6.16 -16.54 27.41
CA TYR A 498 -7.17 -15.52 27.10
C TYR A 498 -7.83 -14.90 28.35
N SER A 499 -8.02 -15.70 29.41
CA SER A 499 -8.54 -15.20 30.69
C SER A 499 -7.57 -14.22 31.37
N SER A 500 -6.27 -14.55 31.39
CA SER A 500 -5.24 -13.65 31.96
C SER A 500 -5.03 -12.39 31.12
N LEU A 501 -5.29 -12.45 29.82
CA LEU A 501 -5.31 -11.28 28.95
C LEU A 501 -6.48 -10.34 29.34
N ALA A 502 -7.67 -10.87 29.56
CA ALA A 502 -8.82 -10.09 30.03
C ALA A 502 -8.53 -9.45 31.41
N ASP A 503 -7.94 -10.20 32.34
CA ASP A 503 -7.54 -9.69 33.68
C ASP A 503 -6.53 -8.52 33.55
N MET A 504 -5.59 -8.64 32.63
CA MET A 504 -4.61 -7.59 32.34
C MET A 504 -5.30 -6.30 31.81
N ILE A 505 -6.20 -6.43 30.84
CA ILE A 505 -6.91 -5.27 30.26
C ILE A 505 -7.83 -4.60 31.28
N GLU A 506 -8.55 -5.35 32.14
CA GLU A 506 -9.35 -4.80 33.23
C GLU A 506 -8.46 -4.06 34.27
N THR A 507 -7.29 -4.62 34.57
CA THR A 507 -6.33 -3.97 35.48
C THR A 507 -5.78 -2.68 34.84
N ALA A 508 -5.46 -2.72 33.55
CA ALA A 508 -5.01 -1.55 32.79
C ALA A 508 -6.09 -0.45 32.81
N ARG A 509 -7.38 -0.80 32.63
CA ARG A 509 -8.50 0.14 32.72
C ARG A 509 -8.64 0.76 34.09
N THR A 510 -8.47 -0.04 35.14
CA THR A 510 -8.55 0.47 36.53
C THR A 510 -7.46 1.51 36.81
N ASN A 511 -6.27 1.30 36.24
CA ASN A 511 -5.13 2.20 36.41
C ASN A 511 -5.14 3.40 35.45
N ASN A 512 -5.88 3.31 34.35
CA ASN A 512 -6.01 4.34 33.31
C ASN A 512 -7.49 4.53 32.93
N PRO A 513 -8.29 5.16 33.82
CA PRO A 513 -9.77 5.14 33.73
C PRO A 513 -10.34 5.86 32.50
N ASP A 514 -9.63 6.86 31.99
CA ASP A 514 -10.10 7.73 30.89
C ASP A 514 -9.25 7.59 29.61
N SER A 515 -8.56 6.45 29.44
CA SER A 515 -7.64 6.23 28.33
C SER A 515 -8.23 5.35 27.24
N ASN A 516 -7.77 5.54 26.00
CA ASN A 516 -8.00 4.64 24.88
C ASN A 516 -6.98 3.51 24.90
N LEU A 517 -7.28 2.37 25.52
CA LEU A 517 -6.30 1.30 25.75
C LEU A 517 -5.90 0.52 24.51
N MET A 518 -6.81 0.38 23.54
CA MET A 518 -6.63 -0.53 22.40
C MET A 518 -6.72 0.15 21.03
N ALA A 519 -7.01 1.44 20.98
CA ALA A 519 -7.30 2.18 19.74
C ALA A 519 -8.45 1.59 18.89
N ILE A 520 -9.42 0.94 19.53
CA ILE A 520 -10.58 0.32 18.88
C ILE A 520 -11.86 0.92 19.46
N GLY A 521 -12.73 1.47 18.59
CA GLY A 521 -13.98 2.13 18.95
C GLY A 521 -15.25 1.35 18.59
N SER A 522 -15.16 0.03 18.34
CA SER A 522 -16.30 -0.84 18.06
C SER A 522 -16.22 -2.18 18.79
N ASN A 523 -17.36 -2.76 19.15
CA ASN A 523 -17.41 -4.09 19.75
C ASN A 523 -16.96 -5.17 18.76
N SER A 524 -17.38 -5.04 17.51
CA SER A 524 -17.02 -5.91 16.39
C SER A 524 -15.50 -5.91 16.20
N GLY A 525 -14.86 -4.75 16.31
CA GLY A 525 -13.44 -4.60 16.21
C GLY A 525 -12.65 -5.32 17.28
N ILE A 526 -13.07 -5.13 18.51
CA ILE A 526 -12.45 -5.83 19.64
C ILE A 526 -12.60 -7.35 19.47
N LEU A 527 -13.78 -7.80 19.03
CA LEU A 527 -14.07 -9.21 18.82
C LEU A 527 -13.18 -9.81 17.73
N LYS A 528 -13.08 -9.17 16.58
CA LYS A 528 -12.24 -9.61 15.47
C LYS A 528 -10.74 -9.66 15.85
N ARG A 529 -10.24 -8.73 16.68
CA ARG A 529 -8.85 -8.68 17.15
C ARG A 529 -8.36 -10.01 17.72
N PHE A 530 -9.25 -10.78 18.36
CA PHE A 530 -8.89 -12.00 19.05
C PHE A 530 -9.22 -13.28 18.27
N LEU A 531 -9.85 -13.17 17.09
CA LEU A 531 -10.14 -14.33 16.25
C LEU A 531 -8.89 -15.16 15.94
N PRO A 532 -7.75 -14.58 15.47
CA PRO A 532 -6.60 -15.39 15.14
C PRO A 532 -6.07 -16.23 16.29
N SER A 533 -6.10 -15.71 17.51
CA SER A 533 -5.57 -16.40 18.70
C SER A 533 -6.60 -17.29 19.41
N CYS A 534 -7.87 -17.28 19.03
CA CYS A 534 -8.93 -18.01 19.70
C CYS A 534 -9.71 -18.97 18.80
N ALA A 535 -10.09 -18.56 17.59
CA ALA A 535 -10.97 -19.33 16.71
C ALA A 535 -10.44 -20.75 16.35
N PRO A 536 -9.12 -21.00 16.19
CA PRO A 536 -8.64 -22.36 15.95
C PRO A 536 -9.04 -23.38 17.03
N SER A 537 -9.30 -22.92 18.27
CA SER A 537 -9.76 -23.76 19.37
C SER A 537 -11.26 -24.10 19.36
N TRP A 538 -12.05 -23.45 18.48
CA TRP A 538 -13.50 -23.64 18.43
C TRP A 538 -13.93 -24.90 17.70
N LYS A 539 -12.97 -25.63 17.10
CA LYS A 539 -13.16 -26.98 16.59
C LYS A 539 -12.27 -27.95 17.35
N THR A 540 -12.79 -29.12 17.56
CA THR A 540 -12.02 -30.27 18.10
C THR A 540 -11.24 -30.94 16.97
N ALA A 541 -10.29 -31.81 17.31
CA ALA A 541 -9.48 -32.53 16.32
C ALA A 541 -10.29 -33.42 15.36
N ASP A 542 -11.50 -33.82 15.74
CA ASP A 542 -12.47 -34.54 14.90
C ASP A 542 -13.47 -33.61 14.17
N GLY A 543 -13.20 -32.31 14.15
CA GLY A 543 -13.96 -31.31 13.40
C GLY A 543 -15.26 -30.85 14.05
N GLN A 544 -15.59 -31.33 15.26
CA GLN A 544 -16.81 -30.91 15.95
C GLN A 544 -16.66 -29.51 16.57
N VAL A 545 -17.76 -28.76 16.64
CA VAL A 545 -17.76 -27.42 17.28
C VAL A 545 -17.58 -27.56 18.80
N ASN A 546 -16.61 -26.80 19.33
CA ASN A 546 -16.29 -26.76 20.76
C ASN A 546 -17.08 -25.64 21.47
N GLU A 547 -18.29 -25.97 21.94
CA GLU A 547 -19.18 -25.04 22.63
C GLU A 547 -18.51 -24.37 23.84
N GLU A 548 -17.70 -25.10 24.60
CA GLU A 548 -17.05 -24.59 25.82
C GLU A 548 -16.05 -23.47 25.47
N LYS A 549 -15.26 -23.65 24.39
CA LYS A 549 -14.31 -22.65 23.93
C LYS A 549 -14.99 -21.39 23.36
N ILE A 550 -16.09 -21.56 22.66
CA ILE A 550 -16.89 -20.41 22.18
C ILE A 550 -17.47 -19.65 23.37
N ARG A 551 -18.02 -20.34 24.37
CA ARG A 551 -18.56 -19.75 25.59
C ARG A 551 -17.49 -18.96 26.35
N GLU A 552 -16.31 -19.57 26.57
CA GLU A 552 -15.16 -18.92 27.19
C GLU A 552 -14.76 -17.65 26.39
N PHE A 553 -14.66 -17.77 25.07
CA PHE A 553 -14.36 -16.63 24.20
C PHE A 553 -15.31 -15.46 24.41
N LEU A 554 -16.63 -15.70 24.33
CA LEU A 554 -17.64 -14.67 24.50
C LEU A 554 -17.59 -14.03 25.90
N GLN A 555 -17.36 -14.82 26.94
CA GLN A 555 -17.23 -14.31 28.31
C GLN A 555 -16.03 -13.39 28.48
N GLN A 556 -14.84 -13.81 28.03
CA GLN A 556 -13.64 -13.03 28.18
C GLN A 556 -13.67 -11.78 27.28
N THR A 557 -14.16 -11.92 26.05
CA THR A 557 -14.33 -10.79 25.13
C THR A 557 -15.26 -9.74 25.70
N LYS A 558 -16.36 -10.14 26.34
CA LYS A 558 -17.27 -9.17 27.03
C LYS A 558 -16.54 -8.35 28.07
N ARG A 559 -15.71 -8.98 28.91
CA ARG A 559 -14.87 -8.30 29.92
C ARG A 559 -13.94 -7.29 29.25
N ILE A 560 -13.29 -7.68 28.15
CA ILE A 560 -12.37 -6.83 27.38
C ILE A 560 -13.12 -5.65 26.76
N ILE A 561 -14.29 -5.89 26.15
CA ILE A 561 -15.13 -4.84 25.57
C ILE A 561 -15.57 -3.85 26.67
N ASP A 562 -16.05 -4.34 27.80
CA ASP A 562 -16.47 -3.48 28.91
C ASP A 562 -15.29 -2.65 29.44
N ALA A 563 -14.10 -3.25 29.56
CA ALA A 563 -12.92 -2.53 29.98
C ALA A 563 -12.46 -1.48 28.94
N GLN A 564 -12.50 -1.78 27.65
CA GLN A 564 -12.15 -0.83 26.62
C GLN A 564 -13.16 0.30 26.50
N MET A 565 -14.44 -0.01 26.35
CA MET A 565 -15.46 0.98 26.02
C MET A 565 -15.81 1.92 27.19
N ASN A 566 -15.76 1.43 28.45
CA ASN A 566 -16.14 2.23 29.65
C ASN A 566 -15.20 3.39 29.98
N GLY A 567 -14.09 3.58 29.29
CA GLY A 567 -13.17 4.70 29.55
C GLY A 567 -12.58 5.29 28.27
N THR A 568 -12.90 4.73 27.12
CA THR A 568 -12.49 5.33 25.84
C THR A 568 -13.27 6.62 25.60
N PRO A 569 -12.64 7.75 25.28
CA PRO A 569 -13.30 9.02 25.04
C PRO A 569 -14.42 8.90 23.98
N GLU A 570 -15.58 9.47 24.28
CA GLU A 570 -16.78 9.34 23.43
C GLU A 570 -16.57 9.93 22.03
N ASP A 571 -15.81 11.01 21.92
CA ASP A 571 -15.47 11.64 20.64
C ASP A 571 -14.55 10.75 19.79
N TYR A 572 -13.64 9.98 20.41
CA TYR A 572 -12.86 8.96 19.69
C TYR A 572 -13.77 7.87 19.12
N ILE A 573 -14.68 7.34 19.93
CA ILE A 573 -15.63 6.31 19.48
C ILE A 573 -16.46 6.82 18.30
N LYS A 574 -16.96 8.06 18.36
CA LYS A 574 -17.74 8.67 17.27
C LYS A 574 -16.94 8.80 15.98
N ARG A 575 -15.69 9.29 16.06
CA ARG A 575 -14.81 9.39 14.87
C ARG A 575 -14.48 8.03 14.28
N TYR A 576 -14.15 7.05 15.12
CA TYR A 576 -13.89 5.69 14.70
C TYR A 576 -15.09 5.09 13.97
N GLN A 577 -16.28 5.20 14.53
CA GLN A 577 -17.52 4.73 13.90
C GLN A 577 -17.90 5.51 12.63
N GLN A 578 -17.51 6.77 12.53
CA GLN A 578 -17.71 7.54 11.30
C GLN A 578 -16.76 7.06 10.20
N ALA A 579 -15.49 6.83 10.50
CA ALA A 579 -14.53 6.27 9.55
C ALA A 579 -14.99 4.90 9.01
N LEU A 580 -15.56 4.04 9.85
CA LEU A 580 -16.12 2.76 9.42
C LEU A 580 -17.35 2.87 8.50
N LYS A 581 -18.08 3.98 8.54
CA LYS A 581 -19.19 4.20 7.60
C LYS A 581 -18.70 4.66 6.23
N GLU A 582 -17.58 5.36 6.21
CA GLU A 582 -16.95 5.84 4.99
C GLU A 582 -16.20 4.72 4.29
N ASP A 583 -15.51 3.88 5.05
CA ASP A 583 -14.81 2.71 4.55
C ASP A 583 -14.83 1.57 5.59
N ALA A 584 -15.66 0.57 5.33
CA ALA A 584 -15.78 -0.59 6.20
C ALA A 584 -14.53 -1.49 6.19
N SER A 585 -13.66 -1.38 5.17
CA SER A 585 -12.41 -2.14 5.09
C SER A 585 -11.39 -1.72 6.14
N HIS A 586 -11.43 -0.47 6.62
CA HIS A 586 -10.63 -0.02 7.77
C HIS A 586 -10.83 -0.89 9.01
N GLU A 587 -11.97 -1.53 9.13
CA GLU A 587 -12.19 -2.47 10.19
C GLU A 587 -11.33 -3.71 10.02
N ASP A 588 -11.19 -4.28 8.84
CA ASP A 588 -10.48 -5.53 8.63
C ASP A 588 -8.95 -5.35 8.76
N ASP A 589 -8.37 -4.26 8.29
CA ASP A 589 -6.93 -4.00 8.34
C ASP A 589 -6.44 -3.52 9.71
N ALA A 590 -7.19 -2.65 10.39
CA ALA A 590 -6.84 -2.11 11.70
C ALA A 590 -6.74 -3.15 12.82
N TYR A 591 -7.32 -4.35 12.65
CA TYR A 591 -7.30 -5.40 13.67
C TYR A 591 -5.98 -6.12 13.78
N PHE A 592 -5.32 -6.30 12.67
CA PHE A 592 -4.14 -7.14 12.59
C PHE A 592 -2.86 -6.35 12.78
N MET A 593 -2.85 -5.07 12.48
CA MET A 593 -1.66 -4.23 12.66
C MET A 593 -1.35 -3.97 14.13
N MET A 594 -0.08 -4.04 14.47
CA MET A 594 0.41 -3.65 15.80
C MET A 594 0.55 -2.12 15.84
N ILE A 595 -0.44 -1.44 16.42
CA ILE A 595 -0.46 0.02 16.54
C ILE A 595 0.34 0.42 17.79
N MET A 596 1.65 0.54 17.64
CA MET A 596 2.57 0.81 18.75
C MET A 596 2.54 2.27 19.20
N ASP A 597 2.49 3.17 18.27
CA ASP A 597 2.63 4.61 18.48
C ASP A 597 1.34 5.26 18.97
N THR A 598 0.18 4.66 18.66
CA THR A 598 -1.12 5.27 18.96
C THR A 598 -1.46 5.27 20.44
N VAL A 599 -1.24 4.18 21.15
CA VAL A 599 -1.64 4.05 22.56
C VAL A 599 -0.49 3.76 23.51
N TYR A 600 0.47 2.95 23.11
CA TYR A 600 1.60 2.60 23.96
C TYR A 600 2.63 3.71 24.05
N MET A 601 3.12 4.20 22.93
CA MET A 601 4.14 5.26 22.89
C MET A 601 3.61 6.63 23.33
N THR A 602 2.29 6.88 23.23
CA THR A 602 1.67 8.06 23.83
C THR A 602 1.51 7.95 25.35
N GLY A 603 1.69 6.75 25.90
CA GLY A 603 1.49 6.46 27.32
C GLY A 603 0.02 6.36 27.73
N GLU A 604 -0.90 6.22 26.79
CA GLU A 604 -2.32 5.99 27.06
C GLU A 604 -2.60 4.55 27.51
N SER A 605 -1.80 3.60 27.03
CA SER A 605 -1.89 2.19 27.41
C SER A 605 -0.55 1.65 27.90
N PRO A 606 -0.50 0.76 28.90
CA PRO A 606 0.70 0.06 29.30
C PRO A 606 1.05 -1.14 28.42
N PHE A 607 0.26 -1.41 27.38
CA PHE A 607 0.43 -2.51 26.45
C PHE A 607 0.04 -2.10 25.02
N MET A 608 0.47 -2.91 24.07
CA MET A 608 0.07 -2.87 22.66
C MET A 608 -0.19 -4.29 22.18
N MET A 609 -1.01 -4.47 21.14
CA MET A 609 -1.30 -5.78 20.57
C MET A 609 -1.64 -5.69 19.09
N GLY A 610 -1.41 -6.78 18.38
CA GLY A 610 -1.68 -6.91 16.96
C GLY A 610 -0.97 -8.12 16.38
N GLU A 611 -0.72 -8.12 15.08
CA GLU A 611 0.07 -9.13 14.41
C GLU A 611 1.41 -8.56 13.96
N LEU A 612 2.45 -9.37 14.03
CA LEU A 612 3.71 -9.11 13.35
C LEU A 612 3.49 -9.43 11.89
N ILE A 613 3.51 -8.39 11.06
CA ILE A 613 3.15 -8.48 9.64
C ILE A 613 4.38 -8.40 8.72
N ASP A 614 5.48 -7.79 9.17
CA ASP A 614 6.71 -7.60 8.38
C ASP A 614 7.95 -7.41 9.28
N ALA A 615 9.11 -7.40 8.65
CA ALA A 615 10.37 -7.18 9.34
C ALA A 615 10.48 -5.76 9.91
N TYR A 616 9.90 -4.74 9.25
CA TYR A 616 9.92 -3.37 9.74
C TYR A 616 9.18 -3.24 11.08
N THR A 617 8.00 -3.84 11.20
CA THR A 617 7.24 -3.94 12.47
C THR A 617 8.09 -4.61 13.56
N TYR A 618 8.85 -5.66 13.21
CA TYR A 618 9.75 -6.31 14.16
C TYR A 618 10.87 -5.39 14.62
N LEU A 619 11.52 -4.66 13.69
CA LEU A 619 12.55 -3.68 14.02
C LEU A 619 12.01 -2.56 14.91
N GLN A 620 10.78 -2.09 14.68
CA GLN A 620 10.11 -1.12 15.54
C GLN A 620 9.97 -1.67 16.98
N ILE A 621 9.41 -2.88 17.12
CA ILE A 621 9.21 -3.54 18.43
C ILE A 621 10.56 -3.65 19.18
N LEU A 622 11.63 -4.05 18.51
CA LEU A 622 12.98 -4.14 19.08
C LEU A 622 13.59 -2.79 19.47
N SER A 623 13.12 -1.72 18.85
CA SER A 623 13.65 -0.37 19.06
C SER A 623 12.97 0.37 20.21
N ILE A 624 11.72 0.04 20.54
CA ILE A 624 10.96 0.67 21.63
C ILE A 624 11.71 0.66 22.98
N PRO A 625 12.33 -0.44 23.44
CA PRO A 625 13.06 -0.46 24.71
C PRO A 625 14.28 0.47 24.77
N LYS A 626 14.72 0.98 23.61
CA LYS A 626 15.83 1.95 23.54
C LYS A 626 15.35 3.41 23.63
N ALA A 627 14.03 3.63 23.55
CA ALA A 627 13.43 4.93 23.69
C ALA A 627 13.32 5.31 25.19
N SER A 628 13.51 6.58 25.49
CA SER A 628 13.41 7.09 26.87
C SER A 628 12.04 6.82 27.48
N GLY A 629 12.01 6.19 28.64
CA GLY A 629 10.79 5.83 29.37
C GLY A 629 10.15 4.50 28.97
N PHE A 630 10.78 3.72 28.07
CA PHE A 630 10.26 2.44 27.57
C PHE A 630 11.24 1.26 27.75
N GLU A 631 12.27 1.41 28.59
CA GLU A 631 13.36 0.45 28.78
C GLU A 631 12.89 -0.95 29.25
N ASP A 632 11.74 -1.01 29.95
CA ASP A 632 11.14 -2.25 30.47
C ASP A 632 10.14 -2.89 29.48
N THR A 633 10.13 -2.48 28.22
CA THR A 633 9.24 -3.06 27.21
C THR A 633 9.71 -4.46 26.82
N ILE A 634 8.77 -5.40 26.81
CA ILE A 634 8.94 -6.74 26.24
C ILE A 634 7.82 -7.03 25.22
N TYR A 635 8.01 -8.07 24.43
CA TYR A 635 6.98 -8.63 23.57
C TYR A 635 6.96 -10.15 23.68
N LYS A 636 5.81 -10.74 23.38
CA LYS A 636 5.59 -12.20 23.33
C LYS A 636 4.37 -12.51 22.48
N ARG A 637 4.13 -13.79 22.20
CA ARG A 637 2.88 -14.22 21.52
C ARG A 637 1.67 -13.80 22.33
N ALA A 638 0.60 -13.41 21.64
CA ALA A 638 -0.65 -13.01 22.30
C ALA A 638 -1.22 -14.17 23.13
N GLY A 639 -1.71 -13.87 24.32
CA GLY A 639 -2.45 -14.83 25.13
C GLY A 639 -3.83 -15.09 24.51
N GLY A 640 -4.02 -16.25 23.90
CA GLY A 640 -5.28 -16.68 23.30
C GLY A 640 -5.82 -17.96 23.94
N GLN A 641 -6.72 -18.64 23.24
CA GLN A 641 -7.25 -19.94 23.67
C GLN A 641 -6.42 -21.13 23.17
N MET A 642 -5.44 -20.87 22.31
CA MET A 642 -4.55 -21.88 21.76
C MET A 642 -3.15 -21.32 21.56
N ASP A 643 -2.13 -22.17 21.67
CA ASP A 643 -0.73 -21.82 21.46
C ASP A 643 -0.25 -22.13 20.04
N ASN A 644 0.94 -21.58 19.70
CA ASN A 644 1.65 -21.85 18.44
C ASN A 644 0.87 -21.48 17.17
N ILE A 645 -0.04 -20.49 17.29
CA ILE A 645 -0.86 -20.02 16.19
C ILE A 645 -0.05 -19.07 15.32
N TYR A 646 -0.28 -19.18 14.02
CA TYR A 646 0.08 -18.20 13.01
C TYR A 646 -1.12 -17.95 12.08
N HIS A 647 -1.14 -16.81 11.44
CA HIS A 647 -2.16 -16.45 10.46
C HIS A 647 -1.54 -16.52 9.05
N PRO A 648 -1.79 -17.60 8.28
CA PRO A 648 -1.33 -17.70 6.90
C PRO A 648 -2.10 -16.74 5.99
N THR A 649 -1.42 -16.19 5.00
CA THR A 649 -1.99 -15.30 3.97
C THR A 649 -1.50 -15.71 2.60
N SER A 650 -2.21 -15.30 1.56
CA SER A 650 -1.92 -15.64 0.17
C SER A 650 -1.78 -17.15 -0.03
N ILE A 651 -2.80 -17.90 0.37
CA ILE A 651 -2.79 -19.38 0.33
C ILE A 651 -3.10 -19.84 -1.09
N VAL A 652 -2.16 -20.53 -1.73
CA VAL A 652 -2.23 -20.93 -3.14
C VAL A 652 -2.57 -22.40 -3.31
N GLY A 653 -3.49 -22.69 -4.25
CA GLY A 653 -3.77 -24.03 -4.77
C GLY A 653 -3.81 -24.03 -6.29
N ILE A 654 -3.57 -25.18 -6.92
CA ILE A 654 -3.67 -25.36 -8.37
C ILE A 654 -4.88 -26.25 -8.69
N ASN A 655 -5.67 -25.82 -9.67
CA ASN A 655 -6.85 -26.56 -10.13
C ASN A 655 -6.43 -27.82 -10.93
N THR A 656 -6.92 -29.00 -10.55
CA THR A 656 -6.66 -30.26 -11.26
C THR A 656 -7.16 -30.26 -12.70
N ALA A 657 -8.19 -29.47 -13.01
CA ALA A 657 -8.78 -29.35 -14.35
C ALA A 657 -8.05 -28.34 -15.25
N THR A 658 -6.95 -27.73 -14.78
CA THR A 658 -6.16 -26.77 -15.56
C THR A 658 -5.69 -27.39 -16.89
N LYS A 659 -5.73 -26.60 -17.95
CA LYS A 659 -5.15 -26.96 -19.25
C LYS A 659 -3.66 -26.59 -19.35
N ASN A 660 -3.18 -25.82 -18.38
CA ASN A 660 -1.82 -25.26 -18.32
C ASN A 660 -1.06 -25.71 -17.04
N PRO A 661 -0.99 -27.02 -16.75
CA PRO A 661 -0.47 -27.49 -15.47
C PRO A 661 1.01 -27.13 -15.23
N GLU A 662 1.83 -27.09 -16.27
CA GLU A 662 3.25 -26.75 -16.11
C GLU A 662 3.44 -25.26 -15.86
N GLN A 663 2.70 -24.39 -16.53
CA GLN A 663 2.70 -22.95 -16.31
C GLN A 663 2.16 -22.59 -14.92
N ALA A 664 1.08 -23.24 -14.47
CA ALA A 664 0.54 -23.06 -13.13
C ALA A 664 1.56 -23.44 -12.03
N LYS A 665 2.30 -24.54 -12.23
CA LYS A 665 3.38 -24.96 -11.33
C LYS A 665 4.56 -23.98 -11.34
N GLU A 666 4.91 -23.45 -12.50
CA GLU A 666 5.98 -22.47 -12.67
C GLU A 666 5.63 -21.15 -11.96
N ILE A 667 4.39 -20.68 -12.12
CA ILE A 667 3.88 -19.51 -11.37
C ILE A 667 3.95 -19.76 -9.85
N LEU A 668 3.54 -20.93 -9.37
CA LEU A 668 3.66 -21.25 -7.93
C LEU A 668 5.11 -21.27 -7.47
N LYS A 669 6.04 -21.83 -8.26
CA LYS A 669 7.48 -21.80 -7.93
C LYS A 669 8.00 -20.36 -7.87
N LEU A 670 7.57 -19.52 -8.79
CA LEU A 670 7.93 -18.10 -8.80
C LEU A 670 7.38 -17.39 -7.56
N MET A 671 6.12 -17.63 -7.18
CA MET A 671 5.51 -17.08 -5.96
C MET A 671 6.25 -17.49 -4.68
N LEU A 672 6.85 -18.68 -4.66
CA LEU A 672 7.64 -19.19 -3.53
C LEU A 672 9.12 -18.79 -3.59
N GLY A 673 9.59 -18.35 -4.73
CA GLY A 673 10.98 -17.96 -4.98
C GLY A 673 11.31 -16.55 -4.48
N THR A 674 12.61 -16.26 -4.45
CA THR A 674 13.12 -14.96 -3.98
C THR A 674 12.64 -13.78 -4.83
N ASP A 675 12.37 -13.98 -6.12
CA ASP A 675 11.92 -12.91 -7.03
C ASP A 675 10.61 -12.26 -6.58
N VAL A 676 9.77 -13.01 -5.89
CA VAL A 676 8.50 -12.51 -5.31
C VAL A 676 8.60 -12.37 -3.79
N GLN A 677 9.15 -13.38 -3.09
CA GLN A 677 9.18 -13.41 -1.63
C GLN A 677 10.09 -12.35 -0.99
N ASP A 678 11.02 -11.75 -1.74
CA ASP A 678 11.88 -10.67 -1.23
C ASP A 678 11.10 -9.38 -0.95
N ASN A 679 9.91 -9.22 -1.54
CA ASN A 679 9.01 -8.09 -1.34
C ASN A 679 7.64 -8.58 -0.83
N PRO A 680 7.53 -9.03 0.42
CA PRO A 680 6.26 -9.47 1.00
C PRO A 680 5.32 -8.27 1.20
N HIS A 681 4.02 -8.50 1.06
CA HIS A 681 3.00 -7.44 1.15
C HIS A 681 2.05 -7.59 2.33
N ALA A 682 1.69 -8.83 2.66
CA ALA A 682 0.62 -9.09 3.62
C ALA A 682 1.08 -9.87 4.85
N GLY A 683 2.36 -10.22 4.94
CA GLY A 683 2.92 -11.01 6.02
C GLY A 683 4.43 -11.22 5.90
N LEU A 684 4.99 -12.00 6.80
CA LEU A 684 6.39 -12.45 6.73
C LEU A 684 6.50 -13.55 5.65
N PRO A 685 7.59 -13.58 4.85
CA PRO A 685 7.74 -14.54 3.77
C PRO A 685 7.92 -15.97 4.29
N ILE A 686 7.32 -16.94 3.59
CA ILE A 686 7.51 -18.37 3.88
C ILE A 686 8.90 -18.89 3.48
N ASN A 687 9.59 -18.18 2.58
CA ASN A 687 10.91 -18.47 2.08
C ASN A 687 11.98 -17.98 3.06
N LYS A 688 12.87 -18.88 3.52
CA LYS A 688 13.90 -18.56 4.52
C LYS A 688 14.99 -17.63 4.01
N LYS A 689 15.36 -17.71 2.71
CA LYS A 689 16.33 -16.78 2.13
C LYS A 689 15.76 -15.36 2.11
N SER A 690 14.51 -15.21 1.67
CA SER A 690 13.83 -13.92 1.63
C SER A 690 13.61 -13.38 3.04
N MET A 691 13.26 -14.23 4.02
CA MET A 691 13.18 -13.82 5.42
C MET A 691 14.52 -13.27 5.94
N ALA A 692 15.64 -13.93 5.63
CA ALA A 692 16.95 -13.45 6.04
C ALA A 692 17.29 -12.10 5.40
N LYS A 693 16.95 -11.92 4.12
CA LYS A 693 17.16 -10.68 3.37
C LYS A 693 16.41 -9.48 3.96
N GLN A 694 15.25 -9.69 4.58
CA GLN A 694 14.49 -8.62 5.22
C GLN A 694 15.25 -7.90 6.35
N PHE A 695 16.29 -8.54 6.91
CA PHE A 695 17.13 -7.99 7.98
C PHE A 695 18.51 -7.53 7.51
N GLU A 696 18.80 -7.61 6.21
CA GLU A 696 20.01 -7.06 5.63
C GLU A 696 19.95 -5.54 5.57
N TYR A 697 21.06 -4.89 5.85
CA TYR A 697 21.18 -3.43 5.78
C TYR A 697 22.61 -3.02 5.39
N ASP A 698 22.72 -1.84 4.81
CA ASP A 698 24.00 -1.24 4.47
C ASP A 698 24.51 -0.40 5.66
N GLU A 699 25.62 -0.83 6.26
CA GLU A 699 26.25 -0.11 7.38
C GLU A 699 26.60 1.35 7.04
N ALA A 700 26.86 1.65 5.75
CA ALA A 700 27.16 3.01 5.33
C ALA A 700 25.95 3.96 5.37
N LYS A 701 24.73 3.40 5.47
CA LYS A 701 23.46 4.15 5.56
C LYS A 701 22.98 4.38 6.98
N LEU A 702 23.65 3.83 7.99
CA LEU A 702 23.30 4.07 9.37
C LEU A 702 23.55 5.53 9.76
N GLY A 703 22.61 6.08 10.53
CA GLY A 703 22.79 7.39 11.18
C GLY A 703 23.97 7.41 12.17
N ASP A 704 24.39 8.60 12.60
CA ASP A 704 25.49 8.76 13.59
C ASP A 704 25.21 8.05 14.91
N ASP A 705 23.96 7.78 15.24
CA ASP A 705 23.48 7.04 16.43
C ASP A 705 23.29 5.54 16.16
N GLY A 706 23.60 5.07 14.94
CA GLY A 706 23.42 3.68 14.52
C GLY A 706 21.99 3.32 14.13
N GLY A 707 21.09 4.28 13.94
CA GLY A 707 19.73 4.06 13.47
C GLY A 707 19.64 3.83 11.97
N LEU A 708 18.71 2.96 11.54
CA LEU A 708 18.34 2.73 10.13
C LEU A 708 17.36 3.81 9.66
N TYR A 709 16.33 4.05 10.47
CA TYR A 709 15.23 4.94 10.15
C TYR A 709 14.85 5.77 11.37
N TYR A 710 14.23 6.92 11.11
CA TYR A 710 13.58 7.73 12.12
C TYR A 710 12.10 7.79 11.79
N THR A 711 11.25 7.47 12.75
CA THR A 711 9.80 7.69 12.63
C THR A 711 9.35 8.70 13.66
N SER A 712 8.49 9.62 13.26
CA SER A 712 7.84 10.55 14.17
C SER A 712 6.40 10.80 13.74
N SER A 713 5.50 10.82 14.72
CA SER A 713 4.09 11.15 14.53
C SER A 713 3.64 12.16 15.56
N THR A 714 2.77 13.07 15.15
CA THR A 714 2.11 14.00 16.08
C THR A 714 0.62 13.67 16.08
N PHE A 715 0.11 13.25 17.24
CA PHE A 715 -1.30 12.90 17.38
C PHE A 715 -2.12 14.17 17.52
N LYS A 716 -3.00 14.44 16.55
CA LYS A 716 -3.84 15.64 16.51
C LYS A 716 -4.71 15.79 17.76
N ASP A 717 -5.19 14.69 18.30
CA ASP A 717 -6.11 14.69 19.44
C ASP A 717 -5.45 15.10 20.75
N THR A 718 -4.18 14.74 20.95
CA THR A 718 -3.44 15.00 22.21
C THR A 718 -2.34 16.01 22.05
N GLY A 719 -1.95 16.34 20.81
CA GLY A 719 -0.76 17.15 20.52
C GLY A 719 0.56 16.46 20.90
N LYS A 720 0.51 15.20 21.34
CA LYS A 720 1.72 14.45 21.70
C LYS A 720 2.51 14.09 20.46
N LYS A 721 3.81 14.36 20.51
CA LYS A 721 4.77 13.96 19.48
C LYS A 721 5.49 12.68 19.94
N ILE A 722 5.50 11.66 19.10
CA ILE A 722 6.32 10.47 19.25
C ILE A 722 7.47 10.54 18.26
N SER A 723 8.64 10.14 18.71
CA SER A 723 9.80 10.00 17.86
C SER A 723 10.53 8.71 18.25
N LEU A 724 10.76 7.84 17.29
CA LEU A 724 11.42 6.55 17.49
C LEU A 724 12.53 6.37 16.45
N VAL A 725 13.74 6.05 16.93
CA VAL A 725 14.86 5.62 16.09
C VAL A 725 14.74 4.12 15.92
N ILE A 726 14.65 3.67 14.68
CA ILE A 726 14.58 2.24 14.33
C ILE A 726 16.01 1.74 14.11
N TYR A 727 16.42 0.76 14.89
CA TYR A 727 17.74 0.15 14.81
C TYR A 727 17.73 -1.18 14.08
N PRO A 728 18.85 -1.57 13.43
CA PRO A 728 18.96 -2.91 12.87
C PRO A 728 18.84 -3.98 13.96
N ALA A 729 18.24 -5.12 13.59
CA ALA A 729 18.17 -6.29 14.46
C ALA A 729 19.57 -6.87 14.66
N LYS A 730 19.86 -7.31 15.87
CA LYS A 730 21.06 -8.10 16.16
C LYS A 730 20.81 -9.56 15.77
N GLN A 731 21.88 -10.31 15.52
CA GLN A 731 21.79 -11.74 15.22
C GLN A 731 21.06 -12.55 16.33
N GLU A 732 21.16 -12.12 17.57
CA GLU A 732 20.43 -12.73 18.70
C GLU A 732 18.91 -12.51 18.62
N ASP A 733 18.49 -11.35 18.11
CA ASP A 733 17.08 -10.98 17.92
C ASP A 733 16.48 -11.75 16.72
N ILE A 734 17.22 -11.83 15.61
CA ILE A 734 16.83 -12.60 14.43
C ILE A 734 16.67 -14.09 14.82
N LYS A 735 17.68 -14.64 15.52
CA LYS A 735 17.61 -16.02 16.01
C LYS A 735 16.41 -16.25 16.94
N LYS A 736 16.09 -15.30 17.82
CA LYS A 736 14.91 -15.39 18.69
C LYS A 736 13.62 -15.43 17.88
N LEU A 737 13.51 -14.64 16.82
CA LEU A 737 12.35 -14.69 15.92
C LEU A 737 12.27 -16.03 15.20
N GLU A 738 13.38 -16.56 14.68
CA GLU A 738 13.44 -17.88 14.05
C GLU A 738 13.03 -19.00 15.03
N ASP A 739 13.51 -18.95 16.29
CA ASP A 739 13.17 -19.92 17.34
C ASP A 739 11.67 -19.84 17.72
N GLU A 740 11.02 -18.66 17.61
CA GLU A 740 9.58 -18.52 17.79
C GLU A 740 8.80 -19.02 16.56
N ILE A 741 9.24 -18.73 15.34
CA ILE A 741 8.64 -19.23 14.10
C ILE A 741 8.67 -20.78 14.08
N ALA A 742 9.78 -21.38 14.49
CA ALA A 742 9.93 -22.84 14.52
C ALA A 742 8.91 -23.56 15.43
N LYS A 743 8.27 -22.86 16.36
CA LYS A 743 7.23 -23.42 17.25
C LYS A 743 5.83 -23.34 16.65
N LEU A 744 5.61 -22.48 15.65
CA LEU A 744 4.32 -22.26 15.05
C LEU A 744 3.91 -23.46 14.20
N ASN A 745 2.68 -23.96 14.42
CA ASN A 745 2.17 -25.13 13.71
C ASN A 745 0.64 -25.21 13.68
N VAL A 746 -0.05 -24.16 14.13
CA VAL A 746 -1.52 -24.07 14.12
C VAL A 746 -1.94 -22.90 13.23
N PRO A 747 -2.36 -23.17 11.99
CA PRO A 747 -2.84 -22.11 11.13
C PRO A 747 -4.22 -21.58 11.58
N TYR A 748 -4.38 -20.28 11.63
CA TYR A 748 -5.70 -19.66 11.68
C TYR A 748 -6.28 -19.63 10.28
N LEU A 749 -7.14 -20.58 9.96
CA LEU A 749 -7.92 -20.61 8.71
C LEU A 749 -9.33 -20.18 9.03
N ARG A 750 -9.75 -19.05 8.44
CA ARG A 750 -11.04 -18.43 8.71
C ARG A 750 -12.21 -19.35 8.33
N ASP A 751 -12.92 -19.85 9.33
CA ASP A 751 -14.23 -20.53 9.13
C ASP A 751 -15.35 -19.50 9.17
N THR A 752 -15.69 -18.94 8.01
CA THR A 752 -16.66 -17.86 7.93
C THR A 752 -18.04 -18.22 8.47
N VAL A 753 -18.51 -19.46 8.35
CA VAL A 753 -19.84 -19.85 8.85
C VAL A 753 -19.86 -19.85 10.38
N LEU A 754 -18.84 -20.44 10.99
CA LEU A 754 -18.73 -20.48 12.45
C LEU A 754 -18.42 -19.10 13.02
N GLU A 755 -17.47 -18.38 12.44
CA GLU A 755 -17.05 -17.07 12.90
C GLU A 755 -18.16 -16.04 12.74
N ASP A 756 -18.85 -15.99 11.61
CA ASP A 756 -19.94 -15.04 11.38
C ASP A 756 -21.12 -15.32 12.34
N ALA A 757 -21.39 -16.58 12.68
CA ALA A 757 -22.35 -16.92 13.71
C ALA A 757 -21.91 -16.40 15.10
N VAL A 758 -20.62 -16.57 15.45
CA VAL A 758 -20.07 -16.07 16.72
C VAL A 758 -20.06 -14.55 16.76
N LEU A 759 -19.68 -13.88 15.66
CA LEU A 759 -19.68 -12.41 15.53
C LEU A 759 -21.11 -11.86 15.71
N THR A 760 -22.07 -12.40 14.97
CA THR A 760 -23.46 -11.93 14.96
C THR A 760 -24.15 -12.11 16.32
N GLU A 761 -24.01 -13.28 16.92
CA GLU A 761 -24.67 -13.56 18.20
C GLU A 761 -23.88 -12.97 19.39
N GLY A 762 -22.54 -12.90 19.25
CA GLY A 762 -21.68 -12.21 20.21
C GLY A 762 -22.02 -10.73 20.33
N GLU A 763 -22.22 -10.04 19.22
CA GLU A 763 -22.60 -8.61 19.22
C GLU A 763 -23.93 -8.37 19.93
N LYS A 764 -24.92 -9.24 19.73
CA LYS A 764 -26.20 -9.16 20.46
C LYS A 764 -25.99 -9.32 21.97
N TYR A 765 -25.13 -10.27 22.38
CA TYR A 765 -24.79 -10.49 23.77
C TYR A 765 -24.04 -9.28 24.36
N PHE A 766 -23.10 -8.71 23.67
CA PHE A 766 -22.32 -7.55 24.14
C PHE A 766 -23.17 -6.30 24.28
N ASN A 767 -24.14 -6.11 23.41
CA ASN A 767 -25.11 -5.02 23.46
C ASN A 767 -26.25 -5.25 24.49
N GLY A 768 -26.23 -6.38 25.22
CA GLY A 768 -27.25 -6.71 26.23
C GLY A 768 -28.61 -7.12 25.66
N ASN A 769 -28.68 -7.45 24.35
CA ASN A 769 -29.93 -7.86 23.68
C ASN A 769 -30.28 -9.33 23.95
N GLN A 770 -29.31 -10.13 24.45
CA GLN A 770 -29.48 -11.50 24.89
C GLN A 770 -28.44 -11.87 25.96
N ASP A 771 -28.71 -12.93 26.72
CA ASP A 771 -27.74 -13.48 27.66
C ASP A 771 -26.77 -14.46 26.97
N LEU A 772 -25.70 -14.85 27.68
CA LEU A 772 -24.65 -15.73 27.14
C LEU A 772 -25.20 -17.10 26.71
N ASP A 773 -26.10 -17.70 27.48
CA ASP A 773 -26.65 -19.02 27.17
C ASP A 773 -27.49 -18.97 25.88
N ALA A 774 -28.26 -17.89 25.70
CA ALA A 774 -29.03 -17.67 24.48
C ALA A 774 -28.12 -17.44 23.28
N ALA A 775 -27.00 -16.67 23.43
CA ALA A 775 -26.04 -16.43 22.37
C ALA A 775 -25.38 -17.75 21.94
N VAL A 776 -24.81 -18.50 22.88
CA VAL A 776 -24.17 -19.80 22.58
C VAL A 776 -25.14 -20.77 21.92
N LYS A 777 -26.37 -20.87 22.44
CA LYS A 777 -27.40 -21.74 21.84
C LYS A 777 -27.73 -21.31 20.40
N SER A 778 -27.82 -20.01 20.14
CA SER A 778 -28.08 -19.50 18.78
C SER A 778 -26.94 -19.81 17.83
N ILE A 779 -25.67 -19.65 18.26
CA ILE A 779 -24.49 -20.03 17.49
C ILE A 779 -24.55 -21.52 17.16
N MET A 780 -24.73 -22.39 18.17
CA MET A 780 -24.77 -23.85 17.97
C MET A 780 -25.87 -24.27 16.99
N ASN A 781 -27.05 -23.63 17.06
CA ASN A 781 -28.14 -23.90 16.13
C ASN A 781 -27.82 -23.43 14.70
N SER A 782 -27.20 -22.28 14.54
CA SER A 782 -26.83 -21.74 13.23
C SER A 782 -25.79 -22.62 12.50
N VAL A 783 -24.83 -23.16 13.23
CA VAL A 783 -23.78 -24.01 12.66
C VAL A 783 -24.19 -25.48 12.56
N ALA A 784 -25.22 -25.96 13.27
CA ALA A 784 -25.64 -27.36 13.23
C ALA A 784 -26.07 -27.82 11.82
N ILE A 785 -26.66 -26.94 11.03
CA ILE A 785 -27.06 -27.23 9.64
C ILE A 785 -25.80 -27.37 8.76
N TYR A 786 -24.85 -26.46 8.93
CA TYR A 786 -23.57 -26.46 8.19
C TYR A 786 -22.71 -27.70 8.52
N MET A 787 -22.68 -28.12 9.79
CA MET A 787 -21.94 -29.32 10.20
C MET A 787 -22.61 -30.64 9.76
N ALA A 788 -23.87 -30.58 9.33
CA ALA A 788 -24.60 -31.75 8.85
C ALA A 788 -24.49 -31.96 7.30
N GLU A 789 -24.06 -30.94 6.59
CA GLU A 789 -23.79 -30.96 5.13
C GLU A 789 -22.36 -31.43 4.84
#